data_e137ce07890775c32f7588a2b8b391e3
#
_entry.id   e137ce07890775c32f7588a2b8b391e3
#
_cell.length_a   1.000
_cell.length_b   1.000
_cell.length_c   1.000
_cell.angle_alpha   90.00
_cell.angle_beta   90.00
_cell.angle_gamma   90.00
#
_symmetry.space_group_name_H-M   'P 1'
#
loop_
_entity.id
_entity.type
_entity.pdbx_description
1 polymer ?
#
loop_
_entity_poly.entity_id
_entity_poly.type
_entity_poly.pdbx_seq_one_letter_code
_entity_poly.pdbx_strand_id
1 'polypeptide(L)'
;MSSFVSTHWGTYRFSEDANKKIKLANWNLDSSPTKFGLGLADAANDSLRITQPFVRKGWLENKGKSDGKRGKDDFIPISWDNAFELASEELLKTKNTYSNSAIFAGSYGWASAGRFHHAKSQVNRFFNLFGGFSSSFQSYSYAAAQTLLPHIIGADLYSTLEDHTTWNALSSDCELVLMFGGMPLKNSKVSAGGVGKHTTELGIKKCFDNGVEFVNISPLISDSPDFLNAKQVQIRPNTDTALMLSLAFILIKNDSYNKDFIRDYTVGFDSFADYVLGKKDSQECSPEWASSITSIPVKTIYELADLIITKKTMISISWSLQRASRGEQPLWMGITLAAMLGQIGTASGGFGFGYSSVNSTGDSFQRMPWKSLPQGTNKVKDFIPVARITDMLESPGEEFDYDGQKLKYPDIKLIYWAGGNPFHHHQDLNRLVKAWQKPNTIIVNEIWWNPQARHADIIFPANTALERNDLMLNPRDPTIVANKCAMQSFKDSKTDYEIFSGLAKKLGFLDSFTENKSEMDWIQYIWDKSSEAIKEKNLTLPSFEEFWEKGFYELPTPKIENIMLSSFRKDPNKFPLKTPSGKIEISSKTIESFQLKDCLSHPHWFEPYEWLGNIKNYSLHLISSQPKHRLHSQLDNGLDSQNSKINGREPVLINSIDALNRDIENGDIVLLYNARGKVLAGANISDNVMPGVVVLSTGAWFDPDYDLNIERHGNPNVLTKDIGTSSLGQGPTCHTTLVELKKANKEEIMDVNIFKSPENLK
;
A
#
# COMPACT_ATOMS: atom_id res chain seq x y z
N MET A 1 24.46 -2.06 27.00
CA MET A 1 23.23 -2.73 26.51
C MET A 1 22.99 -2.27 25.07
N SER A 2 22.69 -3.19 24.16
CA SER A 2 22.33 -2.82 22.78
C SER A 2 20.90 -2.31 22.77
N SER A 3 20.68 -1.10 22.28
CA SER A 3 19.38 -0.44 22.24
C SER A 3 18.95 -0.24 20.80
N PHE A 4 17.82 -0.83 20.43
CA PHE A 4 17.31 -0.83 19.07
C PHE A 4 15.88 -0.32 18.99
N VAL A 5 15.56 0.31 17.87
CA VAL A 5 14.20 0.59 17.44
C VAL A 5 14.03 0.05 16.02
N SER A 6 12.99 -0.74 15.80
CA SER A 6 12.59 -1.22 14.47
C SER A 6 11.36 -0.49 13.99
N THR A 7 11.33 -0.21 12.70
CA THR A 7 10.26 0.49 12.01
C THR A 7 9.90 -0.28 10.73
N HIS A 8 8.93 0.21 9.99
CA HIS A 8 8.58 -0.35 8.67
C HIS A 8 9.68 -0.19 7.62
N TRP A 9 10.68 0.65 7.87
CA TRP A 9 11.75 1.01 6.92
C TRP A 9 13.15 0.67 7.39
N GLY A 10 13.31 -0.01 8.52
CA GLY A 10 14.60 -0.47 9.00
C GLY A 10 14.70 -0.54 10.51
N THR A 11 15.77 -1.17 10.98
CA THR A 11 16.19 -1.25 12.36
C THR A 11 17.37 -0.33 12.61
N TYR A 12 17.31 0.47 13.66
CA TYR A 12 18.32 1.46 14.03
C TYR A 12 18.80 1.23 15.44
N ARG A 13 20.07 1.54 15.68
CA ARG A 13 20.62 1.67 17.04
C ARG A 13 20.33 3.08 17.53
N PHE A 14 19.94 3.20 18.80
CA PHE A 14 19.83 4.50 19.42
C PHE A 14 20.80 4.68 20.59
N SER A 15 21.18 5.94 20.84
CA SER A 15 22.00 6.36 21.95
C SER A 15 21.65 7.79 22.32
N GLU A 16 21.96 8.19 23.54
CA GLU A 16 21.89 9.59 23.98
C GLU A 16 23.20 10.32 23.63
N ASP A 17 23.09 11.54 23.12
CA ASP A 17 24.22 12.44 22.97
C ASP A 17 24.54 13.18 24.30
N ALA A 18 25.57 14.02 24.29
CA ALA A 18 25.99 14.79 25.48
C ALA A 18 24.89 15.72 26.04
N ASN A 19 23.88 16.07 25.22
CA ASN A 19 22.75 16.91 25.59
C ASN A 19 21.50 16.08 25.95
N LYS A 20 21.64 14.76 26.13
CA LYS A 20 20.56 13.81 26.40
C LYS A 20 19.53 13.71 25.25
N LYS A 21 19.91 14.10 24.04
CA LYS A 21 19.07 13.91 22.87
C LYS A 21 19.30 12.53 22.28
N ILE A 22 18.21 11.86 21.91
CA ILE A 22 18.27 10.57 21.21
C ILE A 22 18.82 10.79 19.81
N LYS A 23 19.80 9.97 19.46
CA LYS A 23 20.37 9.86 18.10
C LYS A 23 20.19 8.46 17.57
N LEU A 24 19.80 8.36 16.31
CA LEU A 24 19.69 7.10 15.59
C LEU A 24 20.91 6.91 14.70
N ALA A 25 21.37 5.66 14.64
CA ALA A 25 22.43 5.23 13.75
C ALA A 25 21.98 3.95 13.00
N ASN A 26 22.44 3.80 11.76
CA ASN A 26 22.19 2.57 11.00
C ASN A 26 22.74 1.35 11.76
N TRP A 27 22.01 0.26 11.68
CA TRP A 27 22.48 -1.00 12.20
C TRP A 27 23.56 -1.57 11.28
N ASN A 28 24.71 -1.90 11.83
CA ASN A 28 25.88 -2.36 11.07
C ASN A 28 25.71 -3.74 10.38
N LEU A 29 24.67 -4.50 10.75
CA LEU A 29 24.33 -5.77 10.09
C LEU A 29 23.37 -5.60 8.90
N ASP A 30 22.84 -4.40 8.68
CA ASP A 30 22.04 -4.07 7.51
C ASP A 30 22.93 -3.42 6.44
N SER A 31 23.11 -4.11 5.32
CA SER A 31 23.99 -3.66 4.23
C SER A 31 23.40 -2.54 3.36
N SER A 32 22.08 -2.29 3.45
CA SER A 32 21.38 -1.33 2.58
C SER A 32 20.31 -0.53 3.33
N PRO A 33 20.65 0.11 4.50
CA PRO A 33 19.69 0.77 5.37
C PRO A 33 19.06 2.00 4.73
N THR A 34 17.83 2.32 5.11
CA THR A 34 17.17 3.56 4.69
C THR A 34 17.71 4.77 5.46
N LYS A 35 17.91 5.89 4.74
CA LYS A 35 18.41 7.13 5.35
C LYS A 35 17.33 7.93 6.05
N PHE A 36 16.13 8.00 5.48
CA PHE A 36 15.05 8.84 6.01
C PHE A 36 14.62 8.45 7.44
N GLY A 37 14.78 7.19 7.82
CA GLY A 37 14.45 6.72 9.15
C GLY A 37 15.32 7.30 10.26
N LEU A 38 16.54 7.78 9.94
CA LEU A 38 17.40 8.47 10.91
C LEU A 38 16.76 9.75 11.43
N GLY A 39 15.87 10.39 10.67
CA GLY A 39 15.12 11.58 11.08
C GLY A 39 13.98 11.33 12.07
N LEU A 40 13.68 10.08 12.45
CA LEU A 40 12.59 9.77 13.36
C LEU A 40 12.77 10.42 14.75
N ALA A 41 14.01 10.49 15.26
CA ALA A 41 14.29 11.10 16.56
C ALA A 41 14.04 12.62 16.56
N ASP A 42 14.36 13.31 15.47
CA ASP A 42 14.06 14.73 15.31
C ASP A 42 12.55 14.94 15.14
N ALA A 43 11.89 14.14 14.32
CA ALA A 43 10.44 14.20 14.13
C ALA A 43 9.65 13.88 15.42
N ALA A 44 10.18 13.03 16.30
CA ALA A 44 9.59 12.75 17.62
C ALA A 44 9.60 13.96 18.56
N ASN A 45 10.43 14.96 18.30
CA ASN A 45 10.52 16.21 19.06
C ASN A 45 10.09 17.44 18.27
N ASP A 46 9.45 17.25 17.12
CA ASP A 46 9.00 18.33 16.24
C ASP A 46 7.92 19.20 16.90
N SER A 47 7.89 20.47 16.56
CA SER A 47 6.85 21.44 16.95
C SER A 47 5.45 21.09 16.45
N LEU A 48 5.35 20.21 15.48
CA LEU A 48 4.08 19.65 14.98
C LEU A 48 3.50 18.53 15.86
N ARG A 49 4.22 18.07 16.89
CA ARG A 49 3.70 17.08 17.83
C ARG A 49 2.50 17.66 18.58
N ILE A 50 1.45 16.84 18.68
CA ILE A 50 0.27 17.15 19.47
C ILE A 50 0.65 17.05 20.95
N THR A 51 0.46 18.13 21.72
CA THR A 51 1.01 18.27 23.08
C THR A 51 0.12 17.66 24.15
N GLN A 52 -1.20 17.68 23.96
CA GLN A 52 -2.24 17.24 24.89
C GLN A 52 -3.53 16.93 24.11
N PRO A 53 -4.58 16.38 24.72
CA PRO A 53 -5.85 16.20 24.02
C PRO A 53 -6.47 17.52 23.58
N PHE A 54 -7.08 17.48 22.39
CA PHE A 54 -7.78 18.64 21.81
C PHE A 54 -9.19 18.27 21.38
N VAL A 55 -10.08 19.25 21.41
CA VAL A 55 -11.42 19.19 20.83
C VAL A 55 -11.62 20.32 19.84
N ARG A 56 -12.24 20.04 18.71
CA ARG A 56 -12.58 21.07 17.69
C ARG A 56 -13.67 21.98 18.24
N LYS A 57 -13.45 23.30 18.17
CA LYS A 57 -14.33 24.32 18.75
C LYS A 57 -15.76 24.24 18.24
N GLY A 58 -15.95 24.23 16.91
CA GLY A 58 -17.29 24.23 16.33
C GLY A 58 -18.05 22.93 16.59
N TRP A 59 -17.37 21.78 16.74
CA TRP A 59 -18.02 20.55 17.16
C TRP A 59 -18.53 20.62 18.60
N LEU A 60 -17.74 21.20 19.52
CA LEU A 60 -18.11 21.38 20.91
C LEU A 60 -19.31 22.35 21.03
N GLU A 61 -19.26 23.49 20.35
CA GLU A 61 -20.34 24.49 20.31
C GLU A 61 -21.63 23.93 19.68
N ASN A 62 -21.49 23.03 18.70
CA ASN A 62 -22.62 22.34 18.04
C ASN A 62 -23.08 21.05 18.76
N LYS A 63 -22.68 20.88 20.03
CA LYS A 63 -23.12 19.79 20.92
C LYS A 63 -22.92 18.38 20.32
N GLY A 64 -21.72 18.10 19.84
CA GLY A 64 -21.36 16.78 19.31
C GLY A 64 -21.99 16.46 17.95
N LYS A 65 -22.19 17.44 17.11
CA LYS A 65 -22.63 17.26 15.71
C LYS A 65 -21.69 18.00 14.76
N SER A 66 -21.60 17.51 13.55
CA SER A 66 -20.87 18.19 12.50
C SER A 66 -21.50 19.57 12.21
N ASP A 67 -20.64 20.57 12.06
CA ASP A 67 -21.02 21.94 11.63
C ASP A 67 -20.53 22.26 10.21
N GLY A 68 -19.96 21.27 9.52
CA GLY A 68 -19.43 21.41 8.16
C GLY A 68 -18.07 22.12 8.06
N LYS A 69 -17.36 22.35 9.17
CA LYS A 69 -16.12 23.13 9.20
C LYS A 69 -14.85 22.32 9.54
N ARG A 70 -14.91 20.97 9.54
CA ARG A 70 -13.68 20.17 9.73
C ARG A 70 -12.62 20.54 8.70
N GLY A 71 -11.40 20.72 9.16
CA GLY A 71 -10.28 21.21 8.36
C GLY A 71 -10.11 22.72 8.30
N LYS A 72 -11.06 23.51 8.87
CA LYS A 72 -11.07 24.99 8.81
C LYS A 72 -11.22 25.66 10.18
N ASP A 73 -11.39 24.89 11.24
CA ASP A 73 -11.79 25.36 12.56
C ASP A 73 -10.63 25.31 13.56
N ASP A 74 -10.78 26.05 14.68
CA ASP A 74 -9.84 26.07 15.78
C ASP A 74 -9.99 24.85 16.68
N PHE A 75 -8.93 24.55 17.45
CA PHE A 75 -8.87 23.48 18.44
C PHE A 75 -8.69 24.06 19.84
N ILE A 76 -9.41 23.48 20.80
CA ILE A 76 -9.36 23.84 22.21
C ILE A 76 -8.64 22.73 22.97
N PRO A 77 -7.59 23.04 23.74
CA PRO A 77 -6.93 22.08 24.60
C PRO A 77 -7.87 21.66 25.74
N ILE A 78 -7.92 20.37 26.06
CA ILE A 78 -8.73 19.81 27.15
C ILE A 78 -7.93 18.81 27.97
N SER A 79 -8.38 18.53 29.18
CA SER A 79 -7.78 17.49 30.01
C SER A 79 -8.07 16.08 29.44
N TRP A 80 -7.22 15.11 29.79
CA TRP A 80 -7.46 13.71 29.47
C TRP A 80 -8.82 13.20 29.95
N ASP A 81 -9.22 13.59 31.16
CA ASP A 81 -10.50 13.19 31.75
C ASP A 81 -11.68 13.69 30.91
N ASN A 82 -11.65 14.97 30.51
CA ASN A 82 -12.68 15.56 29.65
C ASN A 82 -12.68 14.93 28.26
N ALA A 83 -11.51 14.64 27.69
CA ALA A 83 -11.41 13.99 26.38
C ALA A 83 -11.98 12.56 26.40
N PHE A 84 -11.68 11.77 27.45
CA PHE A 84 -12.25 10.46 27.63
C PHE A 84 -13.78 10.52 27.87
N GLU A 85 -14.26 11.49 28.63
CA GLU A 85 -15.71 11.68 28.85
C GLU A 85 -16.43 11.96 27.55
N LEU A 86 -16.03 13.00 26.80
CA LEU A 86 -16.64 13.37 25.52
C LEU A 86 -16.64 12.23 24.52
N ALA A 87 -15.49 11.53 24.36
CA ALA A 87 -15.39 10.41 23.41
C ALA A 87 -16.27 9.23 23.84
N SER A 88 -16.32 8.91 25.14
CA SER A 88 -17.13 7.81 25.66
C SER A 88 -18.63 8.09 25.55
N GLU A 89 -19.06 9.32 25.81
CA GLU A 89 -20.45 9.74 25.64
C GLU A 89 -20.89 9.60 24.18
N GLU A 90 -20.09 10.05 23.21
CA GLU A 90 -20.43 9.94 21.79
C GLU A 90 -20.41 8.49 21.28
N LEU A 91 -19.50 7.65 21.78
CA LEU A 91 -19.48 6.21 21.50
C LEU A 91 -20.75 5.54 22.02
N LEU A 92 -21.15 5.79 23.26
CA LEU A 92 -22.38 5.25 23.86
C LEU A 92 -23.65 5.78 23.17
N LYS A 93 -23.69 7.07 22.88
CA LYS A 93 -24.80 7.72 22.16
C LYS A 93 -24.96 7.10 20.76
N THR A 94 -23.87 6.91 20.01
CA THR A 94 -23.91 6.30 18.68
C THR A 94 -24.38 4.85 18.76
N LYS A 95 -23.82 4.06 19.68
CA LYS A 95 -24.22 2.68 19.90
C LYS A 95 -25.70 2.54 20.28
N ASN A 96 -26.20 3.36 21.20
CA ASN A 96 -27.55 3.26 21.72
C ASN A 96 -28.61 3.80 20.75
N THR A 97 -28.25 4.79 19.92
CA THR A 97 -29.19 5.41 18.98
C THR A 97 -29.22 4.70 17.63
N TYR A 98 -28.06 4.23 17.13
CA TYR A 98 -27.91 3.74 15.76
C TYR A 98 -27.33 2.32 15.67
N SER A 99 -26.88 1.73 16.76
CA SER A 99 -26.11 0.49 16.85
C SER A 99 -24.61 0.63 16.54
N ASN A 100 -23.86 -0.46 16.80
CA ASN A 100 -22.43 -0.51 16.51
C ASN A 100 -22.10 -0.48 15.01
N SER A 101 -23.04 -0.81 14.12
CA SER A 101 -22.82 -0.71 12.67
C SER A 101 -22.67 0.73 12.18
N ALA A 102 -23.14 1.72 12.95
CA ALA A 102 -22.97 3.14 12.66
C ALA A 102 -21.59 3.69 13.10
N ILE A 103 -20.73 2.85 13.68
CA ILE A 103 -19.34 3.19 14.03
C ILE A 103 -18.42 2.60 12.96
N PHE A 104 -17.70 3.44 12.23
CA PHE A 104 -16.61 3.01 11.36
C PHE A 104 -15.29 3.20 12.09
N ALA A 105 -14.58 2.10 12.36
CA ALA A 105 -13.28 2.18 13.01
C ALA A 105 -12.19 1.68 12.07
N GLY A 106 -11.08 2.40 12.02
CA GLY A 106 -10.03 2.14 11.06
C GLY A 106 -8.63 2.37 11.59
N SER A 107 -7.74 1.76 10.88
CA SER A 107 -6.30 1.95 10.88
C SER A 107 -5.74 1.31 9.63
N TYR A 108 -4.65 1.85 9.11
CA TYR A 108 -3.88 1.17 8.06
C TYR A 108 -2.73 0.37 8.66
N GLY A 109 -2.40 -0.78 8.05
CA GLY A 109 -1.43 -1.74 8.60
C GLY A 109 0.01 -1.23 8.74
N TRP A 110 0.33 -0.07 8.19
CA TRP A 110 1.63 0.59 8.27
C TRP A 110 1.75 1.56 9.47
N ALA A 111 0.85 1.50 10.44
CA ALA A 111 0.86 2.40 11.58
C ALA A 111 1.95 2.06 12.60
N SER A 112 2.27 0.78 12.79
CA SER A 112 3.34 0.32 13.69
C SER A 112 3.93 -1.00 13.22
N ALA A 113 5.25 -1.14 13.29
CA ALA A 113 5.95 -2.40 13.04
C ALA A 113 5.86 -3.39 14.22
N GLY A 114 5.43 -2.93 15.41
CA GLY A 114 5.34 -3.71 16.63
C GLY A 114 4.18 -4.71 16.65
N ARG A 115 4.23 -5.65 17.59
CA ARG A 115 3.20 -6.67 17.79
C ARG A 115 2.20 -6.32 18.85
N PHE A 116 2.59 -5.57 19.87
CA PHE A 116 1.70 -5.11 20.92
C PHE A 116 1.07 -3.76 20.58
N HIS A 117 1.88 -2.75 20.26
CA HIS A 117 1.40 -1.43 19.89
C HIS A 117 1.03 -1.28 18.40
N HIS A 118 0.61 -2.37 17.75
CA HIS A 118 0.04 -2.30 16.42
C HIS A 118 -1.34 -1.63 16.49
N ALA A 119 -1.46 -0.39 16.02
CA ALA A 119 -2.66 0.43 16.17
C ALA A 119 -3.95 -0.29 15.71
N LYS A 120 -3.93 -0.97 14.55
CA LYS A 120 -5.08 -1.76 14.07
C LYS A 120 -5.49 -2.86 15.05
N SER A 121 -4.53 -3.51 15.72
CA SER A 121 -4.83 -4.56 16.71
C SER A 121 -5.47 -3.98 17.97
N GLN A 122 -5.01 -2.80 18.41
CA GLN A 122 -5.58 -2.08 19.54
C GLN A 122 -7.03 -1.64 19.22
N VAL A 123 -7.27 -1.04 18.05
CA VAL A 123 -8.60 -0.66 17.55
C VAL A 123 -9.52 -1.88 17.51
N ASN A 124 -9.09 -2.98 16.89
CA ASN A 124 -9.89 -4.18 16.77
C ASN A 124 -10.25 -4.77 18.14
N ARG A 125 -9.28 -4.89 19.07
CA ARG A 125 -9.53 -5.39 20.41
C ARG A 125 -10.56 -4.54 21.15
N PHE A 126 -10.38 -3.22 21.13
CA PHE A 126 -11.28 -2.29 21.81
C PHE A 126 -12.71 -2.38 21.26
N PHE A 127 -12.88 -2.21 19.94
CA PHE A 127 -14.22 -2.18 19.35
C PHE A 127 -14.90 -3.54 19.34
N ASN A 128 -14.16 -4.65 19.22
CA ASN A 128 -14.74 -5.99 19.34
C ASN A 128 -15.31 -6.24 20.75
N LEU A 129 -14.62 -5.77 21.79
CA LEU A 129 -15.12 -5.82 23.17
C LEU A 129 -16.28 -4.83 23.40
N PHE A 130 -16.26 -3.67 22.77
CA PHE A 130 -17.35 -2.68 22.84
C PHE A 130 -18.64 -3.16 22.15
N GLY A 131 -18.55 -4.16 21.26
CA GLY A 131 -19.71 -4.76 20.60
C GLY A 131 -19.59 -4.89 19.08
N GLY A 132 -18.51 -4.49 18.50
CA GLY A 132 -18.20 -4.55 17.07
C GLY A 132 -18.24 -3.16 16.40
N PHE A 133 -17.97 -3.13 15.09
CA PHE A 133 -17.90 -1.91 14.27
C PHE A 133 -17.94 -2.24 12.80
N SER A 134 -18.39 -1.32 11.95
CA SER A 134 -18.24 -1.40 10.50
C SER A 134 -16.78 -1.23 10.13
N SER A 135 -16.25 -2.12 9.30
CA SER A 135 -14.83 -2.20 9.00
C SER A 135 -14.51 -1.99 7.51
N SER A 136 -13.25 -1.82 7.16
CA SER A 136 -12.77 -1.94 5.79
C SER A 136 -12.09 -3.29 5.56
N PHE A 137 -12.26 -3.84 4.37
CA PHE A 137 -11.63 -5.06 3.91
C PHE A 137 -10.60 -4.74 2.80
N GLN A 138 -9.60 -5.58 2.61
CA GLN A 138 -8.50 -5.42 1.67
C GLN A 138 -7.43 -4.40 2.10
N SER A 139 -6.49 -4.13 1.18
CA SER A 139 -5.43 -3.13 1.29
C SER A 139 -5.33 -2.31 0.01
N TYR A 140 -5.08 -1.02 0.12
CA TYR A 140 -4.81 -0.15 -1.04
C TYR A 140 -3.69 -0.67 -1.95
N SER A 141 -2.71 -1.38 -1.39
CA SER A 141 -1.54 -1.84 -2.14
C SER A 141 -1.88 -2.88 -3.21
N TYR A 142 -2.91 -3.73 -2.96
CA TYR A 142 -3.17 -4.92 -3.79
C TYR A 142 -4.63 -5.41 -3.73
N ALA A 143 -5.59 -4.52 -3.56
CA ALA A 143 -7.01 -4.88 -3.38
C ALA A 143 -7.59 -5.75 -4.52
N ALA A 144 -7.31 -5.40 -5.78
CA ALA A 144 -7.77 -6.17 -6.93
C ALA A 144 -7.19 -7.60 -6.93
N ALA A 145 -5.90 -7.74 -6.59
CA ALA A 145 -5.25 -9.04 -6.48
C ALA A 145 -5.83 -9.91 -5.36
N GLN A 146 -6.22 -9.31 -4.22
CA GLN A 146 -6.83 -10.04 -3.11
C GLN A 146 -8.15 -10.70 -3.50
N THR A 147 -8.91 -10.08 -4.40
CA THR A 147 -10.17 -10.65 -4.89
C THR A 147 -9.94 -11.60 -6.06
N LEU A 148 -9.03 -11.29 -6.99
CA LEU A 148 -8.82 -12.07 -8.20
C LEU A 148 -8.14 -13.43 -7.95
N LEU A 149 -7.04 -13.46 -7.19
CA LEU A 149 -6.18 -14.65 -7.06
C LEU A 149 -6.92 -15.92 -6.58
N PRO A 150 -7.86 -15.84 -5.61
CA PRO A 150 -8.64 -17.00 -5.22
C PRO A 150 -9.41 -17.66 -6.37
N HIS A 151 -9.89 -16.87 -7.35
CA HIS A 151 -10.63 -17.38 -8.51
C HIS A 151 -9.73 -17.96 -9.60
N ILE A 152 -8.45 -17.55 -9.65
CA ILE A 152 -7.56 -17.93 -10.76
C ILE A 152 -6.59 -19.05 -10.39
N ILE A 153 -6.01 -18.97 -9.20
CA ILE A 153 -5.04 -19.97 -8.72
C ILE A 153 -5.45 -20.62 -7.38
N GLY A 154 -6.63 -20.27 -6.85
CA GLY A 154 -7.15 -20.86 -5.62
C GLY A 154 -6.35 -20.50 -4.36
N ALA A 155 -5.49 -19.51 -4.43
CA ALA A 155 -4.68 -19.03 -3.30
C ALA A 155 -5.06 -17.60 -2.94
N ASP A 156 -5.10 -17.30 -1.64
CA ASP A 156 -5.18 -15.92 -1.22
C ASP A 156 -3.86 -15.20 -1.47
N LEU A 157 -3.91 -13.87 -1.48
CA LEU A 157 -2.75 -13.05 -1.79
C LEU A 157 -1.56 -13.31 -0.83
N TYR A 158 -1.81 -13.47 0.47
CA TYR A 158 -0.72 -13.64 1.43
C TYR A 158 -0.02 -14.97 1.23
N SER A 159 -0.77 -16.03 0.98
CA SER A 159 -0.22 -17.34 0.60
C SER A 159 0.58 -17.25 -0.70
N THR A 160 0.09 -16.48 -1.69
CA THR A 160 0.81 -16.25 -2.95
C THR A 160 2.14 -15.51 -2.73
N LEU A 161 2.14 -14.47 -1.87
CA LEU A 161 3.37 -13.72 -1.56
C LEU A 161 4.39 -14.58 -0.78
N GLU A 162 3.94 -15.56 -0.04
CA GLU A 162 4.79 -16.50 0.70
C GLU A 162 5.35 -17.62 -0.18
N ASP A 163 4.61 -17.99 -1.24
CA ASP A 163 4.98 -19.05 -2.16
C ASP A 163 5.84 -18.57 -3.35
N HIS A 164 6.33 -17.33 -3.33
CA HIS A 164 7.17 -16.81 -4.43
C HIS A 164 8.40 -17.69 -4.66
N THR A 165 8.73 -17.89 -5.94
CA THR A 165 10.02 -18.49 -6.33
C THR A 165 11.15 -17.62 -5.78
N THR A 166 12.08 -18.22 -5.05
CA THR A 166 13.15 -17.47 -4.36
C THR A 166 14.18 -16.90 -5.32
N TRP A 167 14.84 -15.81 -4.92
CA TRP A 167 15.98 -15.25 -5.68
C TRP A 167 17.06 -16.28 -5.93
N ASN A 168 17.30 -17.19 -4.98
CA ASN A 168 18.27 -18.26 -5.15
C ASN A 168 17.87 -19.23 -6.27
N ALA A 169 16.60 -19.65 -6.31
CA ALA A 169 16.09 -20.52 -7.37
C ALA A 169 16.16 -19.81 -8.73
N LEU A 170 15.69 -18.56 -8.83
CA LEU A 170 15.76 -17.78 -10.05
C LEU A 170 17.21 -17.59 -10.54
N SER A 171 18.15 -17.29 -9.64
CA SER A 171 19.55 -17.10 -9.99
C SER A 171 20.23 -18.36 -10.52
N SER A 172 19.66 -19.53 -10.34
CA SER A 172 20.24 -20.80 -10.77
C SER A 172 19.79 -21.28 -12.15
N ASP A 173 18.58 -20.91 -12.59
CA ASP A 173 17.96 -21.50 -13.78
C ASP A 173 17.15 -20.54 -14.66
N CYS A 174 16.77 -19.37 -14.15
CA CYS A 174 16.08 -18.33 -14.91
C CYS A 174 17.06 -17.60 -15.84
N GLU A 175 16.64 -17.27 -17.06
CA GLU A 175 17.46 -16.57 -18.05
C GLU A 175 16.97 -15.15 -18.32
N LEU A 176 15.67 -14.89 -18.05
CA LEU A 176 15.03 -13.60 -18.32
C LEU A 176 13.98 -13.26 -17.26
N VAL A 177 13.99 -12.01 -16.80
CA VAL A 177 12.91 -11.41 -16.00
C VAL A 177 12.26 -10.29 -16.78
N LEU A 178 10.99 -10.45 -17.18
CA LEU A 178 10.17 -9.36 -17.72
C LEU A 178 9.48 -8.63 -16.57
N MET A 179 9.84 -7.35 -16.38
CA MET A 179 9.35 -6.52 -15.27
C MET A 179 8.23 -5.59 -15.75
N PHE A 180 6.98 -6.05 -15.69
CA PHE A 180 5.82 -5.20 -15.95
C PHE A 180 5.57 -4.26 -14.76
N GLY A 181 5.75 -2.96 -14.98
CA GLY A 181 5.73 -1.93 -13.95
C GLY A 181 7.01 -1.86 -13.10
N GLY A 182 8.09 -2.48 -13.55
CA GLY A 182 9.43 -2.40 -12.96
C GLY A 182 9.61 -3.11 -11.62
N MET A 183 10.82 -2.96 -11.06
CA MET A 183 11.22 -3.42 -9.71
C MET A 183 12.08 -2.36 -9.01
N PRO A 184 11.57 -1.14 -8.73
CA PRO A 184 12.37 -0.08 -8.14
C PRO A 184 12.77 -0.41 -6.70
N LEU A 185 14.06 -0.27 -6.37
CA LEU A 185 14.59 -0.58 -5.03
C LEU A 185 13.96 0.24 -3.91
N LYS A 186 13.48 1.46 -4.19
CA LYS A 186 12.81 2.31 -3.18
C LYS A 186 11.63 1.61 -2.49
N ASN A 187 10.91 0.76 -3.22
CA ASN A 187 9.76 0.04 -2.66
C ASN A 187 10.19 -1.15 -1.78
N SER A 188 11.33 -1.78 -2.07
CA SER A 188 11.87 -2.87 -1.26
C SER A 188 12.55 -2.41 0.03
N LYS A 189 12.64 -1.10 0.26
CA LYS A 189 13.18 -0.55 1.51
C LYS A 189 12.21 -0.60 2.69
N VAL A 190 11.02 -1.18 2.52
CA VAL A 190 9.98 -1.18 3.54
C VAL A 190 9.28 -2.54 3.65
N SER A 191 8.70 -2.83 4.83
CA SER A 191 7.83 -3.98 5.06
C SER A 191 6.79 -3.68 6.13
N ALA A 192 5.55 -4.13 5.94
CA ALA A 192 4.43 -3.88 6.87
C ALA A 192 4.66 -4.44 8.28
N GLY A 193 5.42 -5.53 8.42
CA GLY A 193 5.76 -6.13 9.71
C GLY A 193 7.04 -5.61 10.36
N GLY A 194 7.67 -4.58 9.77
CA GLY A 194 9.00 -4.09 10.14
C GLY A 194 10.11 -4.71 9.29
N VAL A 195 11.28 -4.09 9.31
CA VAL A 195 12.48 -4.55 8.60
C VAL A 195 13.62 -4.72 9.59
N GLY A 196 14.10 -5.96 9.72
CA GLY A 196 15.34 -6.27 10.42
C GLY A 196 16.54 -5.88 9.56
N LYS A 197 16.64 -6.49 8.38
CA LYS A 197 17.69 -6.21 7.38
C LYS A 197 17.10 -6.15 5.97
N HIS A 198 17.69 -5.33 5.11
CA HIS A 198 17.30 -5.25 3.70
C HIS A 198 18.02 -6.34 2.88
N THR A 199 17.26 -7.19 2.22
CA THR A 199 17.75 -8.39 1.52
C THR A 199 17.44 -8.41 0.03
N THR A 200 16.37 -7.74 -0.41
CA THR A 200 15.87 -7.78 -1.80
C THR A 200 16.92 -7.33 -2.82
N GLU A 201 17.67 -6.26 -2.54
CA GLU A 201 18.71 -5.76 -3.44
C GLU A 201 19.80 -6.82 -3.68
N LEU A 202 20.19 -7.55 -2.62
CA LEU A 202 21.17 -8.63 -2.73
C LEU A 202 20.65 -9.80 -3.58
N GLY A 203 19.36 -10.12 -3.46
CA GLY A 203 18.71 -11.16 -4.25
C GLY A 203 18.68 -10.81 -5.75
N ILE A 204 18.25 -9.58 -6.08
CA ILE A 204 18.22 -9.09 -7.46
C ILE A 204 19.63 -9.08 -8.05
N LYS A 205 20.61 -8.56 -7.29
CA LYS A 205 22.01 -8.50 -7.72
C LYS A 205 22.58 -9.90 -7.97
N LYS A 206 22.25 -10.89 -7.15
CA LYS A 206 22.66 -12.26 -7.35
C LYS A 206 22.15 -12.84 -8.68
N CYS A 207 20.87 -12.57 -9.03
CA CYS A 207 20.35 -12.97 -10.34
C CYS A 207 21.14 -12.33 -11.49
N PHE A 208 21.39 -11.02 -11.42
CA PHE A 208 22.16 -10.31 -12.42
C PHE A 208 23.60 -10.85 -12.55
N ASP A 209 24.30 -11.03 -11.42
CA ASP A 209 25.69 -11.54 -11.39
C ASP A 209 25.78 -12.97 -11.97
N ASN A 210 24.69 -13.76 -11.94
CA ASN A 210 24.59 -15.08 -12.53
C ASN A 210 24.09 -15.07 -13.99
N GLY A 211 23.95 -13.91 -14.62
CA GLY A 211 23.66 -13.77 -16.04
C GLY A 211 22.17 -13.73 -16.40
N VAL A 212 21.28 -13.57 -15.42
CA VAL A 212 19.85 -13.33 -15.69
C VAL A 212 19.68 -11.97 -16.34
N GLU A 213 19.02 -11.92 -17.50
CA GLU A 213 18.69 -10.69 -18.19
C GLU A 213 17.41 -10.05 -17.64
N PHE A 214 17.32 -8.73 -17.72
CA PHE A 214 16.15 -7.98 -17.25
C PHE A 214 15.62 -7.06 -18.33
N VAL A 215 14.29 -7.00 -18.47
CA VAL A 215 13.60 -6.06 -19.36
C VAL A 215 12.63 -5.23 -18.49
N ASN A 216 12.81 -3.92 -18.46
CA ASN A 216 11.95 -2.99 -17.77
C ASN A 216 10.83 -2.50 -18.69
N ILE A 217 9.60 -2.93 -18.46
CA ILE A 217 8.41 -2.49 -19.19
C ILE A 217 7.67 -1.50 -18.30
N SER A 218 8.00 -0.23 -18.43
CA SER A 218 7.50 0.85 -17.58
C SER A 218 7.61 2.19 -18.31
N PRO A 219 6.76 3.19 -18.02
CA PRO A 219 6.96 4.55 -18.48
C PRO A 219 8.17 5.25 -17.84
N LEU A 220 8.80 4.64 -16.81
CA LEU A 220 9.93 5.18 -16.06
C LEU A 220 11.17 4.28 -16.19
N ILE A 221 12.27 4.87 -16.63
CA ILE A 221 13.57 4.19 -16.67
C ILE A 221 14.01 3.83 -15.24
N SER A 222 13.78 4.74 -14.28
CA SER A 222 14.14 4.58 -12.87
C SER A 222 13.33 3.50 -12.11
N ASP A 223 12.37 2.86 -12.73
CA ASP A 223 11.70 1.68 -12.18
C ASP A 223 12.52 0.39 -12.30
N SER A 224 13.74 0.49 -12.82
CA SER A 224 14.77 -0.54 -12.83
C SER A 224 16.01 -0.07 -12.08
N PRO A 225 16.63 -0.89 -11.21
CA PRO A 225 17.95 -0.58 -10.65
C PRO A 225 19.02 -0.39 -11.74
N ASP A 226 19.81 0.66 -11.63
CA ASP A 226 20.82 1.03 -12.65
C ASP A 226 21.82 -0.11 -12.93
N PHE A 227 22.23 -0.88 -11.90
CA PHE A 227 23.18 -1.98 -12.04
C PHE A 227 22.69 -3.14 -12.91
N LEU A 228 21.37 -3.22 -13.17
CA LEU A 228 20.81 -4.29 -14.01
C LEU A 228 21.06 -4.08 -15.50
N ASN A 229 21.40 -2.87 -15.94
CA ASN A 229 21.48 -2.52 -17.37
C ASN A 229 20.29 -3.06 -18.17
N ALA A 230 19.08 -3.03 -17.56
CA ALA A 230 17.88 -3.61 -18.12
C ALA A 230 17.51 -2.98 -19.47
N LYS A 231 17.10 -3.81 -20.45
CA LYS A 231 16.51 -3.30 -21.70
C LYS A 231 15.26 -2.48 -21.34
N GLN A 232 15.24 -1.21 -21.74
CA GLN A 232 14.11 -0.32 -21.46
C GLN A 232 13.06 -0.40 -22.56
N VAL A 233 11.81 -0.65 -22.20
CA VAL A 233 10.64 -0.65 -23.07
C VAL A 233 9.61 0.28 -22.47
N GLN A 234 9.59 1.53 -22.92
CA GLN A 234 8.63 2.51 -22.46
C GLN A 234 7.22 2.19 -23.00
N ILE A 235 6.24 2.19 -22.11
CA ILE A 235 4.86 1.83 -22.41
C ILE A 235 3.91 2.90 -21.91
N ARG A 236 2.85 3.21 -22.65
CA ARG A 236 1.77 4.06 -22.13
C ARG A 236 1.18 3.44 -20.87
N PRO A 237 1.01 4.22 -19.77
CA PRO A 237 0.40 3.70 -18.55
C PRO A 237 -0.96 3.05 -18.77
N ASN A 238 -1.24 1.99 -18.01
CA ASN A 238 -2.47 1.17 -18.07
C ASN A 238 -2.69 0.37 -19.35
N THR A 239 -1.65 0.13 -20.16
CA THR A 239 -1.78 -0.64 -21.40
C THR A 239 -1.02 -1.98 -21.38
N ASP A 240 -0.50 -2.38 -20.24
CA ASP A 240 0.26 -3.63 -20.04
C ASP A 240 -0.50 -4.86 -20.49
N THR A 241 -1.82 -4.91 -20.23
CA THR A 241 -2.69 -6.01 -20.67
C THR A 241 -2.72 -6.14 -22.19
N ALA A 242 -2.76 -5.03 -22.93
CA ALA A 242 -2.76 -5.06 -24.40
C ALA A 242 -1.43 -5.60 -24.95
N LEU A 243 -0.29 -5.23 -24.34
CA LEU A 243 1.00 -5.81 -24.69
C LEU A 243 1.02 -7.33 -24.48
N MET A 244 0.60 -7.78 -23.29
CA MET A 244 0.60 -9.21 -22.95
C MET A 244 -0.35 -10.02 -23.82
N LEU A 245 -1.53 -9.47 -24.20
CA LEU A 245 -2.45 -10.08 -25.16
C LEU A 245 -1.81 -10.24 -26.53
N SER A 246 -1.03 -9.25 -26.98
CA SER A 246 -0.32 -9.36 -28.27
C SER A 246 0.83 -10.38 -28.23
N LEU A 247 1.54 -10.49 -27.11
CA LEU A 247 2.51 -11.57 -26.91
C LEU A 247 1.81 -12.94 -27.00
N ALA A 248 0.66 -13.09 -26.35
CA ALA A 248 -0.14 -14.31 -26.43
C ALA A 248 -0.64 -14.59 -27.87
N PHE A 249 -1.03 -13.55 -28.63
CA PHE A 249 -1.40 -13.68 -30.04
C PHE A 249 -0.25 -14.27 -30.86
N ILE A 250 0.96 -13.76 -30.72
CA ILE A 250 2.14 -14.29 -31.44
C ILE A 250 2.40 -15.74 -31.04
N LEU A 251 2.34 -16.08 -29.77
CA LEU A 251 2.51 -17.45 -29.28
C LEU A 251 1.49 -18.41 -29.90
N ILE A 252 0.23 -17.99 -30.02
CA ILE A 252 -0.84 -18.80 -30.63
C ILE A 252 -0.66 -18.93 -32.14
N LYS A 253 -0.39 -17.82 -32.84
CA LYS A 253 -0.22 -17.83 -34.31
C LYS A 253 0.99 -18.65 -34.77
N ASN A 254 2.08 -18.62 -34.00
CA ASN A 254 3.31 -19.34 -34.27
C ASN A 254 3.30 -20.78 -33.72
N ASP A 255 2.21 -21.19 -33.04
CA ASP A 255 2.11 -22.48 -32.37
C ASP A 255 3.27 -22.74 -31.36
N SER A 256 3.76 -21.68 -30.70
CA SER A 256 4.95 -21.68 -29.83
C SER A 256 4.64 -21.66 -28.33
N TYR A 257 3.38 -21.80 -27.95
CA TYR A 257 3.00 -21.97 -26.52
C TYR A 257 3.11 -23.46 -26.10
N ASN A 258 3.27 -23.69 -24.80
CA ASN A 258 3.40 -25.02 -24.22
C ASN A 258 2.03 -25.73 -24.12
N LYS A 259 1.71 -26.55 -25.17
CA LYS A 259 0.42 -27.26 -25.28
C LYS A 259 0.19 -28.25 -24.14
N ASP A 260 1.22 -28.95 -23.68
CA ASP A 260 1.10 -29.93 -22.60
C ASP A 260 0.76 -29.24 -21.29
N PHE A 261 1.43 -28.13 -20.96
CA PHE A 261 1.09 -27.37 -19.77
C PHE A 261 -0.35 -26.82 -19.82
N ILE A 262 -0.75 -26.26 -20.96
CA ILE A 262 -2.11 -25.73 -21.14
C ILE A 262 -3.14 -26.85 -20.93
N ARG A 263 -2.96 -28.01 -21.52
CA ARG A 263 -3.88 -29.16 -21.40
C ARG A 263 -3.95 -29.68 -19.96
N ASP A 264 -2.79 -29.89 -19.31
CA ASP A 264 -2.71 -30.64 -18.08
C ASP A 264 -2.92 -29.79 -16.83
N TYR A 265 -2.56 -28.48 -16.85
CA TYR A 265 -2.53 -27.60 -15.69
C TYR A 265 -3.52 -26.43 -15.75
N THR A 266 -4.24 -26.24 -16.86
CA THR A 266 -5.14 -25.10 -17.02
C THR A 266 -6.53 -25.50 -17.47
N VAL A 267 -7.47 -24.54 -17.40
CA VAL A 267 -8.80 -24.65 -18.02
C VAL A 267 -9.16 -23.33 -18.71
N GLY A 268 -10.02 -23.42 -19.75
CA GLY A 268 -10.61 -22.27 -20.43
C GLY A 268 -9.72 -21.59 -21.47
N PHE A 269 -8.62 -22.21 -21.88
CA PHE A 269 -7.70 -21.65 -22.86
C PHE A 269 -8.36 -21.39 -24.24
N ASP A 270 -9.20 -22.30 -24.72
CA ASP A 270 -9.83 -22.16 -26.05
C ASP A 270 -10.68 -20.89 -26.13
N SER A 271 -11.46 -20.60 -25.10
CA SER A 271 -12.28 -19.38 -25.02
C SER A 271 -11.43 -18.11 -25.05
N PHE A 272 -10.31 -18.12 -24.34
CA PHE A 272 -9.33 -17.04 -24.35
C PHE A 272 -8.64 -16.91 -25.71
N ALA A 273 -8.20 -18.02 -26.33
CA ALA A 273 -7.57 -18.03 -27.65
C ALA A 273 -8.51 -17.48 -28.72
N ASP A 274 -9.80 -17.85 -28.69
CA ASP A 274 -10.80 -17.32 -29.62
C ASP A 274 -10.98 -15.80 -29.49
N TYR A 275 -10.90 -15.25 -28.28
CA TYR A 275 -10.89 -13.82 -28.09
C TYR A 275 -9.61 -13.18 -28.65
N VAL A 276 -8.43 -13.71 -28.32
CA VAL A 276 -7.13 -13.17 -28.76
C VAL A 276 -7.02 -13.17 -30.28
N LEU A 277 -7.60 -14.21 -30.97
CA LEU A 277 -7.62 -14.35 -32.41
C LEU A 277 -8.77 -13.58 -33.10
N GLY A 278 -9.54 -12.78 -32.38
CA GLY A 278 -10.64 -11.98 -32.93
C GLY A 278 -11.85 -12.77 -33.42
N LYS A 279 -12.00 -14.05 -33.04
CA LYS A 279 -13.13 -14.86 -33.48
C LYS A 279 -14.47 -14.47 -32.86
N LYS A 280 -14.44 -13.76 -31.71
CA LYS A 280 -15.63 -13.34 -30.97
C LYS A 280 -16.10 -11.92 -31.32
N ASP A 281 -15.15 -10.99 -31.46
CA ASP A 281 -15.41 -9.56 -31.62
C ASP A 281 -14.81 -8.96 -32.91
N SER A 282 -14.24 -9.82 -33.77
CA SER A 282 -13.59 -9.45 -35.03
C SER A 282 -12.34 -8.57 -34.88
N GLN A 283 -11.81 -8.43 -33.66
CA GLN A 283 -10.59 -7.68 -33.39
C GLN A 283 -9.46 -8.63 -32.93
N GLU A 284 -8.49 -8.87 -33.80
CA GLU A 284 -7.28 -9.60 -33.41
C GLU A 284 -6.40 -8.75 -32.46
N CYS A 285 -5.85 -9.37 -31.41
CA CYS A 285 -4.88 -8.73 -30.51
C CYS A 285 -3.47 -8.72 -31.13
N SER A 286 -3.35 -8.30 -32.39
CA SER A 286 -2.12 -8.34 -33.19
C SER A 286 -1.05 -7.37 -32.65
N PRO A 287 0.24 -7.50 -33.05
CA PRO A 287 1.28 -6.53 -32.72
C PRO A 287 0.97 -5.11 -33.19
N GLU A 288 0.31 -4.92 -34.33
CA GLU A 288 -0.11 -3.63 -34.85
C GLU A 288 -1.21 -3.01 -33.99
N TRP A 289 -2.19 -3.82 -33.57
CA TRP A 289 -3.21 -3.39 -32.61
C TRP A 289 -2.57 -2.95 -31.28
N ALA A 290 -1.72 -3.78 -30.70
CA ALA A 290 -1.07 -3.46 -29.42
C ALA A 290 -0.14 -2.25 -29.54
N SER A 291 0.60 -2.09 -30.64
CA SER A 291 1.46 -0.93 -30.91
C SER A 291 0.66 0.38 -30.90
N SER A 292 -0.54 0.40 -31.48
CA SER A 292 -1.41 1.58 -31.48
C SER A 292 -1.87 1.98 -30.07
N ILE A 293 -2.07 1.00 -29.19
CA ILE A 293 -2.49 1.20 -27.81
C ILE A 293 -1.30 1.57 -26.91
N THR A 294 -0.24 0.78 -26.96
CA THR A 294 0.89 0.85 -26.02
C THR A 294 1.93 1.89 -26.38
N SER A 295 1.96 2.37 -27.62
CA SER A 295 3.03 3.13 -28.27
C SER A 295 4.37 2.37 -28.43
N ILE A 296 4.40 1.08 -28.14
CA ILE A 296 5.60 0.25 -28.35
C ILE A 296 5.67 -0.10 -29.85
N PRO A 297 6.82 0.09 -30.52
CA PRO A 297 6.98 -0.29 -31.93
C PRO A 297 6.70 -1.77 -32.18
N VAL A 298 6.01 -2.09 -33.27
CA VAL A 298 5.68 -3.48 -33.67
C VAL A 298 6.91 -4.39 -33.62
N LYS A 299 8.06 -3.89 -34.14
CA LYS A 299 9.34 -4.61 -34.09
C LYS A 299 9.74 -5.01 -32.68
N THR A 300 9.58 -4.10 -31.71
CA THR A 300 9.92 -4.36 -30.30
C THR A 300 8.99 -5.41 -29.69
N ILE A 301 7.70 -5.44 -30.07
CA ILE A 301 6.75 -6.47 -29.64
C ILE A 301 7.19 -7.86 -30.13
N TYR A 302 7.61 -7.98 -31.39
CA TYR A 302 8.18 -9.24 -31.92
C TYR A 302 9.48 -9.63 -31.21
N GLU A 303 10.39 -8.67 -30.96
CA GLU A 303 11.62 -8.91 -30.18
C GLU A 303 11.33 -9.44 -28.77
N LEU A 304 10.30 -8.90 -28.08
CA LEU A 304 9.87 -9.40 -26.77
C LEU A 304 9.29 -10.82 -26.88
N ALA A 305 8.51 -11.11 -27.91
CA ALA A 305 7.96 -12.44 -28.16
C ALA A 305 9.09 -13.47 -28.39
N ASP A 306 10.09 -13.12 -29.22
CA ASP A 306 11.26 -13.99 -29.49
C ASP A 306 12.05 -14.28 -28.18
N LEU A 307 12.23 -13.26 -27.32
CA LEU A 307 12.90 -13.43 -26.03
C LEU A 307 12.16 -14.45 -25.15
N ILE A 308 10.84 -14.33 -24.98
CA ILE A 308 10.07 -15.23 -24.10
C ILE A 308 9.87 -16.64 -24.68
N ILE A 309 9.98 -16.80 -26.02
CA ILE A 309 9.94 -18.10 -26.68
C ILE A 309 11.26 -18.85 -26.49
N THR A 310 12.38 -18.13 -26.54
CA THR A 310 13.71 -18.73 -26.55
C THR A 310 14.35 -18.84 -25.18
N LYS A 311 13.89 -18.07 -24.20
CA LYS A 311 14.47 -18.00 -22.84
C LYS A 311 13.54 -18.48 -21.76
N LYS A 312 14.12 -19.05 -20.71
CA LYS A 312 13.44 -19.37 -19.48
C LYS A 312 13.08 -18.06 -18.74
N THR A 313 11.78 -17.76 -18.70
CA THR A 313 11.29 -16.42 -18.37
C THR A 313 10.44 -16.37 -17.10
N MET A 314 10.76 -15.44 -16.19
CA MET A 314 9.91 -15.00 -15.09
C MET A 314 9.10 -13.78 -15.52
N ILE A 315 7.76 -13.87 -15.47
CA ILE A 315 6.86 -12.72 -15.66
C ILE A 315 6.65 -12.04 -14.31
N SER A 316 7.33 -10.94 -14.07
CA SER A 316 7.20 -10.15 -12.83
C SER A 316 6.18 -9.04 -13.01
N ILE A 317 5.15 -8.99 -12.16
CA ILE A 317 4.07 -8.01 -12.20
C ILE A 317 4.13 -7.14 -10.95
N SER A 318 4.31 -5.84 -11.15
CA SER A 318 4.32 -4.88 -10.03
C SER A 318 2.93 -4.70 -9.43
N TRP A 319 2.86 -4.48 -8.10
CA TRP A 319 1.61 -4.12 -7.43
C TRP A 319 0.97 -2.82 -7.96
N SER A 320 1.75 -1.95 -8.59
CA SER A 320 1.24 -0.70 -9.14
C SER A 320 0.19 -0.91 -10.23
N LEU A 321 0.36 -1.92 -11.09
CA LEU A 321 -0.51 -2.17 -12.24
C LEU A 321 -1.96 -2.46 -11.85
N GLN A 322 -2.18 -3.11 -10.69
CA GLN A 322 -3.54 -3.40 -10.23
C GLN A 322 -4.23 -2.21 -9.54
N ARG A 323 -3.53 -1.06 -9.31
CA ARG A 323 -4.14 0.18 -8.78
C ARG A 323 -4.59 1.13 -9.89
N ALA A 324 -5.19 0.57 -10.93
CA ALA A 324 -5.63 1.26 -12.12
C ALA A 324 -7.03 0.78 -12.54
N SER A 325 -7.65 1.47 -13.48
CA SER A 325 -8.87 0.99 -14.14
C SER A 325 -8.67 -0.44 -14.63
N ARG A 326 -9.56 -1.35 -14.25
CA ARG A 326 -9.46 -2.79 -14.59
C ARG A 326 -8.16 -3.44 -14.10
N GLY A 327 -7.71 -3.08 -12.92
CA GLY A 327 -6.45 -3.53 -12.33
C GLY A 327 -6.32 -5.04 -12.11
N GLU A 328 -7.40 -5.79 -12.18
CA GLU A 328 -7.43 -7.25 -12.21
C GLU A 328 -6.77 -7.83 -13.45
N GLN A 329 -6.92 -7.14 -14.61
CA GLN A 329 -6.55 -7.67 -15.92
C GLN A 329 -5.05 -7.90 -16.12
N PRO A 330 -4.14 -6.97 -15.78
CA PRO A 330 -2.71 -7.20 -15.99
C PRO A 330 -2.17 -8.36 -15.16
N LEU A 331 -2.69 -8.58 -13.94
CA LEU A 331 -2.29 -9.73 -13.12
C LEU A 331 -2.81 -11.04 -13.70
N TRP A 332 -4.08 -11.11 -14.08
CA TRP A 332 -4.66 -12.30 -14.71
C TRP A 332 -3.95 -12.65 -16.01
N MET A 333 -3.71 -11.63 -16.86
CA MET A 333 -3.03 -11.83 -18.14
C MET A 333 -1.56 -12.27 -17.94
N GLY A 334 -0.86 -11.76 -16.96
CA GLY A 334 0.51 -12.20 -16.64
C GLY A 334 0.58 -13.65 -16.19
N ILE A 335 -0.37 -14.13 -15.37
CA ILE A 335 -0.50 -15.55 -15.00
C ILE A 335 -0.79 -16.40 -16.23
N THR A 336 -1.70 -15.93 -17.10
CA THR A 336 -2.05 -16.61 -18.36
C THR A 336 -0.84 -16.73 -19.28
N LEU A 337 -0.09 -15.64 -19.48
CA LEU A 337 1.12 -15.64 -20.30
C LEU A 337 2.18 -16.59 -19.76
N ALA A 338 2.41 -16.59 -18.44
CA ALA A 338 3.33 -17.53 -17.79
C ALA A 338 2.88 -19.01 -17.95
N ALA A 339 1.56 -19.27 -17.92
CA ALA A 339 1.01 -20.59 -18.20
C ALA A 339 1.26 -21.02 -19.64
N MET A 340 1.10 -20.11 -20.62
CA MET A 340 1.39 -20.38 -22.03
C MET A 340 2.87 -20.71 -22.27
N LEU A 341 3.78 -20.11 -21.51
CA LEU A 341 5.21 -20.47 -21.57
C LEU A 341 5.53 -21.82 -20.87
N GLY A 342 4.61 -22.35 -20.06
CA GLY A 342 4.74 -23.64 -19.42
C GLY A 342 5.80 -23.72 -18.32
N GLN A 343 6.22 -22.61 -17.75
CA GLN A 343 7.33 -22.57 -16.78
C GLN A 343 6.86 -22.37 -15.33
N ILE A 344 5.56 -22.26 -15.07
CA ILE A 344 5.00 -22.21 -13.71
C ILE A 344 5.36 -23.51 -12.98
N GLY A 345 5.85 -23.40 -11.76
CA GLY A 345 6.25 -24.52 -10.93
C GLY A 345 7.68 -25.00 -11.16
N THR A 346 8.51 -24.24 -11.87
CA THR A 346 9.94 -24.52 -12.09
C THR A 346 10.80 -23.37 -11.58
N ALA A 347 12.08 -23.63 -11.29
CA ALA A 347 13.04 -22.59 -10.91
C ALA A 347 13.38 -21.65 -12.08
N SER A 348 13.09 -22.08 -13.29
CA SER A 348 13.45 -21.38 -14.52
C SER A 348 12.55 -20.17 -14.85
N GLY A 349 11.38 -20.06 -14.22
CA GLY A 349 10.45 -18.98 -14.58
C GLY A 349 9.09 -19.07 -13.90
N GLY A 350 8.04 -18.69 -14.63
CA GLY A 350 6.68 -18.62 -14.13
C GLY A 350 6.20 -17.18 -13.97
N PHE A 351 5.41 -16.91 -12.94
CA PHE A 351 4.99 -15.55 -12.63
C PHE A 351 5.34 -15.16 -11.20
N GLY A 352 5.45 -13.86 -10.96
CA GLY A 352 5.61 -13.31 -9.62
C GLY A 352 4.83 -11.99 -9.50
N PHE A 353 4.19 -11.78 -8.36
CA PHE A 353 3.41 -10.59 -8.08
C PHE A 353 4.04 -9.79 -6.94
N GLY A 354 4.74 -8.72 -7.28
CA GLY A 354 5.30 -7.79 -6.31
C GLY A 354 6.74 -8.06 -5.88
N TYR A 355 7.56 -8.70 -6.70
CA TYR A 355 9.01 -8.66 -6.53
C TYR A 355 9.47 -7.21 -6.40
N SER A 356 10.32 -6.91 -5.41
CA SER A 356 10.74 -5.55 -5.04
C SER A 356 9.63 -4.60 -4.53
N SER A 357 8.38 -5.04 -4.37
CA SER A 357 7.30 -4.17 -3.83
C SER A 357 7.39 -3.95 -2.32
N VAL A 358 7.98 -4.88 -1.61
CA VAL A 358 8.36 -4.81 -0.18
C VAL A 358 9.64 -5.60 0.03
N ASN A 359 10.33 -5.37 1.16
CA ASN A 359 11.45 -6.21 1.56
C ASN A 359 11.01 -7.67 1.74
N SER A 360 11.90 -8.60 1.52
CA SER A 360 11.71 -10.05 1.72
C SER A 360 10.85 -10.80 0.69
N THR A 361 10.23 -10.17 -0.32
CA THR A 361 9.59 -10.91 -1.41
C THR A 361 10.65 -11.62 -2.25
N GLY A 362 10.55 -12.94 -2.36
CA GLY A 362 11.55 -13.78 -3.04
C GLY A 362 12.69 -14.27 -2.14
N ASP A 363 12.67 -13.96 -0.85
CA ASP A 363 13.64 -14.50 0.11
C ASP A 363 13.33 -15.96 0.46
N SER A 364 14.38 -16.71 0.83
CA SER A 364 14.26 -18.12 1.20
C SER A 364 13.74 -18.34 2.63
N PHE A 365 13.32 -17.30 3.32
CA PHE A 365 12.86 -17.39 4.69
C PHE A 365 11.40 -17.85 4.78
N GLN A 366 11.14 -18.90 5.55
CA GLN A 366 9.78 -19.40 5.78
C GLN A 366 9.02 -18.49 6.74
N ARG A 367 7.73 -18.32 6.47
CA ARG A 367 6.83 -17.60 7.37
C ARG A 367 6.81 -18.20 8.78
N MET A 368 6.98 -17.31 9.77
CA MET A 368 6.88 -17.66 11.19
C MET A 368 5.48 -17.38 11.74
N PRO A 369 4.97 -18.26 12.62
CA PRO A 369 3.62 -18.17 13.17
C PRO A 369 3.56 -17.21 14.38
N TRP A 370 4.16 -16.03 14.24
CA TRP A 370 4.21 -15.04 15.32
C TRP A 370 2.82 -14.66 15.82
N LYS A 371 2.70 -14.54 17.13
CA LYS A 371 1.49 -14.05 17.78
C LYS A 371 1.48 -12.53 17.88
N SER A 372 0.32 -11.98 18.16
CA SER A 372 0.09 -10.56 18.39
C SER A 372 -0.94 -10.38 19.51
N LEU A 373 -1.24 -9.15 19.88
CA LEU A 373 -2.31 -8.84 20.83
C LEU A 373 -3.62 -9.55 20.41
N PRO A 374 -4.26 -10.33 21.30
CA PRO A 374 -5.56 -10.93 21.03
C PRO A 374 -6.63 -9.87 20.75
N GLN A 375 -7.32 -9.98 19.62
CA GLN A 375 -8.25 -8.94 19.13
C GLN A 375 -9.72 -9.27 19.36
N GLY A 376 -10.05 -10.54 19.67
CA GLY A 376 -11.44 -10.99 19.74
C GLY A 376 -12.10 -11.08 18.36
N THR A 377 -13.43 -11.06 18.32
CA THR A 377 -14.23 -11.24 17.09
C THR A 377 -15.18 -10.06 16.91
N ASN A 378 -15.18 -9.48 15.72
CA ASN A 378 -16.12 -8.43 15.35
C ASN A 378 -17.53 -9.03 15.17
N LYS A 379 -18.50 -8.52 15.94
CA LYS A 379 -19.90 -8.95 15.87
C LYS A 379 -20.67 -8.27 14.73
N VAL A 380 -20.24 -7.09 14.29
CA VAL A 380 -20.78 -6.39 13.12
C VAL A 380 -20.19 -7.01 11.87
N LYS A 381 -21.03 -7.31 10.89
CA LYS A 381 -20.62 -7.93 9.62
C LYS A 381 -20.47 -6.94 8.48
N ASP A 382 -20.94 -5.72 8.68
CA ASP A 382 -20.85 -4.67 7.68
C ASP A 382 -19.39 -4.29 7.43
N PHE A 383 -19.03 -4.27 6.16
CA PHE A 383 -17.71 -3.83 5.71
C PHE A 383 -17.78 -3.12 4.35
N ILE A 384 -16.75 -2.39 4.03
CA ILE A 384 -16.56 -1.78 2.72
C ILE A 384 -15.21 -2.21 2.12
N PRO A 385 -15.07 -2.25 0.81
CA PRO A 385 -13.75 -2.25 0.17
C PRO A 385 -12.96 -1.03 0.64
N VAL A 386 -11.66 -1.21 0.92
CA VAL A 386 -10.81 -0.19 1.57
C VAL A 386 -10.82 1.18 0.89
N ALA A 387 -11.01 1.20 -0.43
CA ALA A 387 -11.01 2.43 -1.24
C ALA A 387 -12.41 3.06 -1.42
N ARG A 388 -13.45 2.63 -0.68
CA ARG A 388 -14.84 3.10 -0.84
C ARG A 388 -15.33 3.94 0.34
N ILE A 389 -14.45 4.60 1.09
CA ILE A 389 -14.82 5.42 2.25
C ILE A 389 -15.73 6.57 1.84
N THR A 390 -15.40 7.28 0.75
CA THR A 390 -16.22 8.41 0.29
C THR A 390 -17.62 7.96 -0.13
N ASP A 391 -17.71 6.89 -0.92
CA ASP A 391 -18.99 6.33 -1.37
C ASP A 391 -19.86 5.91 -0.16
N MET A 392 -19.27 5.22 0.82
CA MET A 392 -19.96 4.85 2.06
C MET A 392 -20.55 6.07 2.78
N LEU A 393 -19.79 7.16 2.87
CA LEU A 393 -20.25 8.37 3.56
C LEU A 393 -21.26 9.16 2.74
N GLU A 394 -21.17 9.14 1.41
CA GLU A 394 -22.08 9.88 0.54
C GLU A 394 -23.40 9.19 0.30
N SER A 395 -23.39 7.85 0.21
CA SER A 395 -24.50 7.02 -0.26
C SER A 395 -24.88 5.90 0.74
N PRO A 396 -25.18 6.20 2.02
CA PRO A 396 -25.58 5.17 2.97
C PRO A 396 -26.83 4.42 2.48
N GLY A 397 -26.80 3.08 2.57
CA GLY A 397 -27.87 2.19 2.12
C GLY A 397 -27.88 1.86 0.62
N GLU A 398 -27.07 2.54 -0.20
CA GLU A 398 -26.92 2.22 -1.61
C GLU A 398 -26.21 0.89 -1.81
N GLU A 399 -26.62 0.15 -2.83
CA GLU A 399 -26.02 -1.15 -3.18
C GLU A 399 -24.76 -0.98 -4.03
N PHE A 400 -23.79 -1.87 -3.79
CA PHE A 400 -22.59 -1.98 -4.63
C PHE A 400 -22.22 -3.45 -4.87
N ASP A 401 -21.60 -3.71 -6.01
CA ASP A 401 -21.10 -5.04 -6.37
C ASP A 401 -19.69 -5.24 -5.77
N TYR A 402 -19.45 -6.40 -5.19
CA TYR A 402 -18.16 -6.82 -4.68
C TYR A 402 -18.06 -8.35 -4.67
N ASP A 403 -17.08 -8.92 -5.39
CA ASP A 403 -16.81 -10.36 -5.43
C ASP A 403 -18.06 -11.23 -5.67
N GLY A 404 -18.87 -10.85 -6.66
CA GLY A 404 -20.12 -11.51 -7.01
C GLY A 404 -21.28 -11.30 -6.02
N GLN A 405 -21.10 -10.48 -5.00
CA GLN A 405 -22.10 -10.15 -3.99
C GLN A 405 -22.64 -8.73 -4.21
N LYS A 406 -23.91 -8.53 -3.84
CA LYS A 406 -24.50 -7.19 -3.67
C LYS A 406 -24.50 -6.83 -2.19
N LEU A 407 -23.70 -5.84 -1.85
CA LEU A 407 -23.58 -5.33 -0.49
C LEU A 407 -24.19 -3.92 -0.39
N LYS A 408 -24.39 -3.42 0.83
CA LYS A 408 -24.90 -2.06 1.07
C LYS A 408 -23.95 -1.26 1.92
N TYR A 409 -23.79 0.01 1.60
CA TYR A 409 -23.00 0.93 2.44
C TYR A 409 -23.69 1.15 3.79
N PRO A 410 -22.98 0.97 4.93
CA PRO A 410 -23.52 1.28 6.25
C PRO A 410 -23.70 2.80 6.44
N ASP A 411 -24.67 3.20 7.25
CA ASP A 411 -24.93 4.60 7.60
C ASP A 411 -24.07 5.03 8.80
N ILE A 412 -22.90 5.58 8.53
CA ILE A 412 -21.89 5.92 9.54
C ILE A 412 -22.19 7.25 10.23
N LYS A 413 -22.24 7.22 11.56
CA LYS A 413 -22.44 8.39 12.42
C LYS A 413 -21.20 8.79 13.21
N LEU A 414 -20.32 7.82 13.46
CA LEU A 414 -19.05 8.06 14.16
C LEU A 414 -17.91 7.35 13.45
N ILE A 415 -16.80 8.07 13.27
CA ILE A 415 -15.52 7.50 12.80
C ILE A 415 -14.52 7.53 13.94
N TYR A 416 -13.86 6.40 14.22
CA TYR A 416 -12.69 6.32 15.09
C TYR A 416 -11.47 5.87 14.29
N TRP A 417 -10.39 6.64 14.32
CA TRP A 417 -9.21 6.33 13.54
C TRP A 417 -7.93 6.38 14.37
N ALA A 418 -7.13 5.32 14.35
CA ALA A 418 -5.84 5.28 15.03
C ALA A 418 -4.77 4.72 14.09
N GLY A 419 -3.78 5.55 13.75
CA GLY A 419 -2.69 5.19 12.86
C GLY A 419 -3.08 5.10 11.39
N GLY A 420 -2.26 5.69 10.55
CA GLY A 420 -2.54 5.89 9.12
C GLY A 420 -3.43 7.10 8.87
N ASN A 421 -3.61 7.45 7.59
CA ASN A 421 -4.20 8.73 7.21
C ASN A 421 -5.02 8.60 5.92
N PRO A 422 -6.36 8.62 5.97
CA PRO A 422 -7.20 8.61 4.77
C PRO A 422 -6.88 9.73 3.78
N PHE A 423 -6.51 10.93 4.24
CA PHE A 423 -6.12 12.06 3.39
C PHE A 423 -4.80 11.84 2.62
N HIS A 424 -4.14 10.72 2.86
CA HIS A 424 -3.01 10.26 2.07
C HIS A 424 -3.39 9.17 1.07
N HIS A 425 -4.17 8.18 1.49
CA HIS A 425 -4.47 7.00 0.65
C HIS A 425 -5.65 7.19 -0.28
N HIS A 426 -6.65 7.95 0.13
CA HIS A 426 -7.90 8.06 -0.59
C HIS A 426 -7.78 8.97 -1.81
N GLN A 427 -8.47 8.63 -2.89
CA GLN A 427 -8.53 9.41 -4.12
C GLN A 427 -9.56 10.54 -3.98
N ASP A 428 -9.52 11.54 -4.87
CA ASP A 428 -10.40 12.71 -4.92
C ASP A 428 -10.60 13.34 -3.54
N LEU A 429 -9.53 13.90 -2.99
CA LEU A 429 -9.55 14.48 -1.63
C LEU A 429 -10.56 15.61 -1.50
N ASN A 430 -10.88 16.34 -2.55
CA ASN A 430 -11.93 17.36 -2.52
C ASN A 430 -13.32 16.76 -2.30
N ARG A 431 -13.57 15.57 -2.83
CA ARG A 431 -14.78 14.80 -2.57
C ARG A 431 -14.75 14.21 -1.15
N LEU A 432 -13.62 13.65 -0.73
CA LEU A 432 -13.46 13.11 0.63
C LEU A 432 -13.70 14.18 1.70
N VAL A 433 -13.14 15.39 1.57
CA VAL A 433 -13.35 16.50 2.52
C VAL A 433 -14.82 16.80 2.73
N LYS A 434 -15.62 16.80 1.65
CA LYS A 434 -17.07 17.01 1.71
C LYS A 434 -17.78 15.86 2.42
N ALA A 435 -17.46 14.61 2.06
CA ALA A 435 -18.02 13.42 2.68
C ALA A 435 -17.64 13.31 4.16
N TRP A 436 -16.43 13.75 4.53
CA TRP A 436 -15.92 13.73 5.90
C TRP A 436 -16.66 14.69 6.84
N GLN A 437 -17.49 15.60 6.31
CA GLN A 437 -18.39 16.45 7.11
C GLN A 437 -19.67 15.72 7.57
N LYS A 438 -20.02 14.58 6.99
CA LYS A 438 -21.30 13.90 7.24
C LYS A 438 -21.40 13.17 8.60
N PRO A 439 -20.39 12.43 9.09
CA PRO A 439 -20.46 11.83 10.41
C PRO A 439 -20.66 12.88 11.51
N ASN A 440 -21.39 12.52 12.56
CA ASN A 440 -21.58 13.41 13.72
C ASN A 440 -20.26 13.72 14.42
N THR A 441 -19.45 12.67 14.62
CA THR A 441 -18.20 12.77 15.40
C THR A 441 -17.08 11.98 14.73
N ILE A 442 -15.88 12.58 14.73
CA ILE A 442 -14.63 11.94 14.30
C ILE A 442 -13.61 12.02 15.42
N ILE A 443 -13.14 10.88 15.87
CA ILE A 443 -12.15 10.72 16.93
C ILE A 443 -10.87 10.13 16.34
N VAL A 444 -9.71 10.69 16.70
CA VAL A 444 -8.42 10.19 16.22
C VAL A 444 -7.39 10.05 17.33
N ASN A 445 -6.56 8.99 17.25
CA ASN A 445 -5.28 8.92 17.94
C ASN A 445 -4.21 9.32 16.92
N GLU A 446 -3.48 10.41 17.16
CA GLU A 446 -2.51 10.92 16.21
C GLU A 446 -1.28 11.52 16.90
N ILE A 447 -0.15 11.44 16.23
CA ILE A 447 1.16 11.88 16.75
C ILE A 447 1.40 13.36 16.44
N TRP A 448 1.09 13.74 15.19
CA TRP A 448 1.36 15.07 14.64
C TRP A 448 0.09 15.76 14.16
N TRP A 449 0.13 17.08 14.05
CA TRP A 449 -0.90 17.89 13.42
C TRP A 449 -0.92 17.68 11.87
N ASN A 450 -1.06 16.45 11.45
CA ASN A 450 -1.20 16.06 10.07
C ASN A 450 -2.64 16.32 9.52
N PRO A 451 -2.91 16.07 8.23
CA PRO A 451 -4.26 16.29 7.68
C PRO A 451 -5.36 15.55 8.42
N GLN A 452 -5.12 14.34 8.93
CA GLN A 452 -6.11 13.56 9.67
C GLN A 452 -6.52 14.25 10.98
N ALA A 453 -5.54 14.69 11.77
CA ALA A 453 -5.78 15.39 13.02
C ALA A 453 -6.57 16.70 12.77
N ARG A 454 -6.20 17.46 11.72
CA ARG A 454 -6.88 18.72 11.37
C ARG A 454 -8.33 18.55 10.92
N HIS A 455 -8.73 17.34 10.51
CA HIS A 455 -10.11 17.02 10.10
C HIS A 455 -10.86 16.17 11.13
N ALA A 456 -10.39 16.12 12.37
CA ALA A 456 -11.04 15.42 13.49
C ALA A 456 -11.80 16.37 14.40
N ASP A 457 -12.64 15.81 15.29
CA ASP A 457 -13.36 16.56 16.32
C ASP A 457 -12.73 16.37 17.70
N ILE A 458 -12.30 15.15 18.03
CA ILE A 458 -11.59 14.83 19.29
C ILE A 458 -10.26 14.18 18.91
N ILE A 459 -9.18 14.70 19.48
CA ILE A 459 -7.83 14.27 19.16
C ILE A 459 -7.13 13.82 20.42
N PHE A 460 -6.66 12.57 20.41
CA PHE A 460 -5.81 12.00 21.45
C PHE A 460 -4.35 12.01 20.98
N PRO A 461 -3.42 12.66 21.69
CA PRO A 461 -2.00 12.68 21.37
C PRO A 461 -1.37 11.32 21.61
N ALA A 462 -0.82 10.72 20.54
CA ALA A 462 -0.24 9.39 20.58
C ALA A 462 1.29 9.40 20.64
N ASN A 463 1.88 8.34 21.20
CA ASN A 463 3.32 8.12 21.28
C ASN A 463 3.90 7.58 19.97
N THR A 464 5.14 7.96 19.65
CA THR A 464 5.95 7.35 18.58
C THR A 464 6.53 6.01 19.03
N ALA A 465 7.15 5.27 18.09
CA ALA A 465 7.85 4.03 18.40
C ALA A 465 9.07 4.21 19.33
N LEU A 466 9.61 5.42 19.48
CA LEU A 466 10.71 5.72 20.39
C LEU A 466 10.27 5.88 21.86
N GLU A 467 8.98 6.08 22.11
CA GLU A 467 8.41 6.42 23.40
C GLU A 467 7.72 5.22 24.09
N ARG A 468 7.91 3.99 23.56
CA ARG A 468 7.24 2.79 24.07
C ARG A 468 8.08 1.52 23.83
N ASN A 469 7.80 0.47 24.60
CA ASN A 469 8.39 -0.83 24.38
C ASN A 469 7.54 -1.67 23.41
N ASP A 470 8.15 -2.52 22.61
CA ASP A 470 7.41 -3.43 21.71
C ASP A 470 8.30 -4.58 21.22
N LEU A 471 7.74 -5.47 20.42
CA LEU A 471 8.42 -6.55 19.70
C LEU A 471 8.24 -6.36 18.19
N MET A 472 9.32 -6.31 17.43
CA MET A 472 9.27 -6.50 15.99
C MET A 472 9.44 -7.99 15.67
N LEU A 473 8.37 -8.61 15.25
CA LEU A 473 8.29 -10.01 14.85
C LEU A 473 7.64 -10.07 13.45
N ASN A 474 8.40 -9.71 12.42
CA ASN A 474 7.88 -9.81 11.05
C ASN A 474 7.83 -11.30 10.64
N PRO A 475 6.69 -11.82 10.15
CA PRO A 475 6.58 -13.22 9.75
C PRO A 475 7.54 -13.63 8.63
N ARG A 476 8.03 -12.68 7.84
CA ARG A 476 8.89 -12.91 6.67
C ARG A 476 10.30 -12.36 6.82
N ASP A 477 10.72 -12.04 8.05
CA ASP A 477 12.07 -11.56 8.34
C ASP A 477 12.70 -12.46 9.40
N PRO A 478 13.91 -13.02 9.19
CA PRO A 478 14.58 -13.85 10.19
C PRO A 478 15.03 -13.07 11.41
N THR A 479 15.13 -11.77 11.31
CA THR A 479 15.57 -10.89 12.39
C THR A 479 14.40 -10.45 13.24
N ILE A 480 14.44 -10.73 14.52
CA ILE A 480 13.47 -10.26 15.51
C ILE A 480 14.14 -9.30 16.47
N VAL A 481 13.44 -8.23 16.87
CA VAL A 481 14.02 -7.11 17.63
C VAL A 481 13.15 -6.74 18.83
N ALA A 482 13.82 -6.56 19.97
CA ALA A 482 13.24 -5.94 21.16
C ALA A 482 13.31 -4.42 21.00
N ASN A 483 12.17 -3.81 20.70
CA ASN A 483 12.04 -2.36 20.66
C ASN A 483 11.97 -1.83 22.09
N LYS A 484 13.05 -1.22 22.56
CA LYS A 484 13.09 -0.60 23.88
C LYS A 484 12.68 0.86 23.80
N CYS A 485 11.93 1.31 24.79
CA CYS A 485 11.62 2.71 24.96
C CYS A 485 12.93 3.52 25.02
N ALA A 486 13.09 4.47 24.12
CA ALA A 486 14.30 5.29 23.97
C ALA A 486 14.16 6.66 24.66
N MET A 487 12.94 7.17 24.82
CA MET A 487 12.67 8.50 25.38
C MET A 487 11.33 8.51 26.11
N GLN A 488 11.17 9.45 27.03
CA GLN A 488 9.89 9.68 27.70
C GLN A 488 8.84 10.18 26.72
N SER A 489 7.57 9.94 27.05
CA SER A 489 6.43 10.47 26.28
C SER A 489 6.54 11.98 26.11
N PHE A 490 6.25 12.44 24.89
CA PHE A 490 6.28 13.86 24.55
C PHE A 490 5.10 14.59 25.22
N LYS A 491 5.41 15.52 26.15
CA LYS A 491 4.39 16.25 26.90
C LYS A 491 3.37 15.28 27.53
N ASP A 492 2.07 15.48 27.24
CA ASP A 492 0.99 14.66 27.79
C ASP A 492 0.55 13.51 26.84
N SER A 493 1.37 13.15 25.83
CA SER A 493 1.02 12.05 24.94
C SER A 493 1.02 10.69 25.65
N LYS A 494 0.22 9.75 25.14
CA LYS A 494 0.05 8.39 25.66
C LYS A 494 0.19 7.35 24.57
N THR A 495 0.47 6.12 24.96
CA THR A 495 0.37 4.98 24.04
C THR A 495 -1.09 4.70 23.64
N ASP A 496 -1.32 4.10 22.48
CA ASP A 496 -2.67 3.66 22.08
C ASP A 496 -3.30 2.74 23.13
N TYR A 497 -2.49 1.89 23.79
CA TYR A 497 -2.96 1.02 24.86
C TYR A 497 -3.51 1.81 26.07
N GLU A 498 -2.81 2.85 26.49
CA GLU A 498 -3.27 3.73 27.58
C GLU A 498 -4.52 4.52 27.19
N ILE A 499 -4.59 5.01 25.93
CA ILE A 499 -5.76 5.74 25.40
C ILE A 499 -6.98 4.82 25.42
N PHE A 500 -6.88 3.63 24.83
CA PHE A 500 -7.98 2.67 24.81
C PHE A 500 -8.31 2.12 26.20
N SER A 501 -7.36 1.99 27.12
CA SER A 501 -7.60 1.63 28.51
C SER A 501 -8.41 2.72 29.23
N GLY A 502 -8.09 4.00 29.01
CA GLY A 502 -8.84 5.14 29.54
C GLY A 502 -10.31 5.15 29.06
N LEU A 503 -10.52 4.94 27.77
CA LEU A 503 -11.86 4.81 27.19
C LEU A 503 -12.59 3.57 27.72
N ALA A 504 -11.93 2.41 27.79
CA ALA A 504 -12.52 1.16 28.32
C ALA A 504 -12.91 1.32 29.80
N LYS A 505 -12.15 2.09 30.60
CA LYS A 505 -12.49 2.43 31.98
C LYS A 505 -13.79 3.24 32.07
N LYS A 506 -13.93 4.30 31.26
CA LYS A 506 -15.14 5.12 31.20
C LYS A 506 -16.36 4.32 30.71
N LEU A 507 -16.14 3.37 29.82
CA LEU A 507 -17.19 2.50 29.24
C LEU A 507 -17.46 1.22 30.06
N GLY A 508 -16.75 0.98 31.15
CA GLY A 508 -17.03 -0.10 32.11
C GLY A 508 -16.51 -1.49 31.70
N PHE A 509 -15.51 -1.59 30.82
CA PHE A 509 -14.92 -2.88 30.42
C PHE A 509 -13.39 -2.92 30.46
N LEU A 510 -12.77 -2.11 31.32
CA LEU A 510 -11.32 -2.03 31.48
C LEU A 510 -10.66 -3.39 31.70
N ASP A 511 -11.19 -4.18 32.66
CA ASP A 511 -10.62 -5.48 33.01
C ASP A 511 -10.65 -6.46 31.82
N SER A 512 -11.71 -6.42 31.00
CA SER A 512 -11.79 -7.22 29.78
C SER A 512 -10.80 -6.75 28.72
N PHE A 513 -10.53 -5.44 28.63
CA PHE A 513 -9.61 -4.90 27.66
C PHE A 513 -8.16 -5.16 28.08
N THR A 514 -7.79 -4.91 29.32
CA THR A 514 -6.41 -5.03 29.81
C THR A 514 -6.05 -6.46 30.27
N GLU A 515 -7.03 -7.26 30.69
CA GLU A 515 -6.84 -8.52 31.42
C GLU A 515 -5.88 -8.33 32.61
N ASN A 516 -5.91 -7.14 33.23
CA ASN A 516 -5.05 -6.72 34.31
C ASN A 516 -3.52 -6.82 34.00
N LYS A 517 -3.15 -6.72 32.71
CA LYS A 517 -1.77 -6.80 32.23
C LYS A 517 -1.24 -5.41 31.92
N SER A 518 0.00 -5.15 32.34
CA SER A 518 0.77 -3.99 31.89
C SER A 518 1.27 -4.16 30.45
N GLU A 519 1.89 -3.12 29.89
CA GLU A 519 2.59 -3.17 28.61
C GLU A 519 3.59 -4.34 28.55
N MET A 520 4.45 -4.45 29.55
CA MET A 520 5.49 -5.49 29.59
C MET A 520 4.89 -6.88 29.78
N ASP A 521 3.82 -7.04 30.55
CA ASP A 521 3.12 -8.33 30.70
C ASP A 521 2.54 -8.81 29.37
N TRP A 522 2.01 -7.87 28.55
CA TRP A 522 1.52 -8.19 27.21
C TRP A 522 2.66 -8.54 26.24
N ILE A 523 3.75 -7.81 26.28
CA ILE A 523 4.94 -8.06 25.47
C ILE A 523 5.50 -9.46 25.78
N GLN A 524 5.63 -9.81 27.07
CA GLN A 524 6.07 -11.14 27.47
C GLN A 524 5.07 -12.21 27.08
N TYR A 525 3.77 -11.98 27.27
CA TYR A 525 2.73 -12.93 26.82
C TYR A 525 2.84 -13.23 25.32
N ILE A 526 3.01 -12.19 24.47
CA ILE A 526 3.17 -12.35 23.03
C ILE A 526 4.44 -13.15 22.71
N TRP A 527 5.54 -12.90 23.43
CA TRP A 527 6.78 -13.65 23.30
C TRP A 527 6.59 -15.13 23.64
N ASP A 528 5.99 -15.43 24.78
CA ASP A 528 5.77 -16.79 25.25
C ASP A 528 4.88 -17.59 24.27
N LYS A 529 3.79 -16.99 23.84
CA LYS A 529 2.90 -17.58 22.85
C LYS A 529 3.55 -17.75 21.47
N SER A 530 4.46 -16.87 21.10
CA SER A 530 5.25 -17.00 19.86
C SER A 530 6.31 -18.10 20.01
N SER A 531 6.92 -18.20 21.18
CA SER A 531 7.89 -19.27 21.51
C SER A 531 7.25 -20.66 21.52
N GLU A 532 6.00 -20.76 21.96
CA GLU A 532 5.21 -22.01 21.84
C GLU A 532 4.94 -22.34 20.36
N ALA A 533 4.49 -21.37 19.57
CA ALA A 533 4.09 -21.60 18.18
C ALA A 533 5.26 -21.93 17.25
N ILE A 534 6.45 -21.38 17.49
CA ILE A 534 7.63 -21.61 16.63
C ILE A 534 8.20 -23.05 16.79
N LYS A 535 7.88 -23.73 17.89
CA LYS A 535 8.28 -25.14 18.10
C LYS A 535 7.72 -26.07 17.02
N GLU A 536 6.56 -25.73 16.45
CA GLU A 536 5.98 -26.46 15.31
C GLU A 536 6.87 -26.40 14.05
N LYS A 537 7.78 -25.42 13.99
CA LYS A 537 8.80 -25.27 12.94
C LYS A 537 10.15 -25.88 13.31
N ASN A 538 10.23 -26.65 14.41
CA ASN A 538 11.47 -27.18 14.99
C ASN A 538 12.50 -26.09 15.34
N LEU A 539 12.03 -24.91 15.73
CA LEU A 539 12.86 -23.80 16.16
C LEU A 539 12.62 -23.49 17.65
N THR A 540 13.63 -22.93 18.29
CA THR A 540 13.57 -22.53 19.71
C THR A 540 14.07 -21.09 19.84
N LEU A 541 13.34 -20.27 20.57
CA LEU A 541 13.78 -18.93 20.95
C LEU A 541 14.57 -18.98 22.27
N PRO A 542 15.45 -18.00 22.52
CA PRO A 542 16.04 -17.79 23.85
C PRO A 542 14.97 -17.45 24.89
N SER A 543 15.32 -17.38 26.16
CA SER A 543 14.42 -16.82 27.18
C SER A 543 14.07 -15.36 26.85
N PHE A 544 12.95 -14.87 27.39
CA PHE A 544 12.55 -13.47 27.17
C PHE A 544 13.61 -12.51 27.69
N GLU A 545 14.17 -12.78 28.84
CA GLU A 545 15.20 -11.97 29.50
C GLU A 545 16.48 -11.90 28.66
N GLU A 546 16.98 -13.03 28.17
CA GLU A 546 18.16 -13.09 27.29
C GLU A 546 17.95 -12.31 25.99
N PHE A 547 16.78 -12.49 25.35
CA PHE A 547 16.41 -11.77 24.14
C PHE A 547 16.30 -10.27 24.41
N TRP A 548 15.58 -9.91 25.48
CA TRP A 548 15.34 -8.51 25.83
C TRP A 548 16.64 -7.78 26.17
N GLU A 549 17.54 -8.44 26.89
CA GLU A 549 18.85 -7.87 27.23
C GLU A 549 19.71 -7.66 25.99
N LYS A 550 19.80 -8.68 25.11
CA LYS A 550 20.59 -8.63 23.87
C LYS A 550 20.04 -7.62 22.86
N GLY A 551 18.72 -7.44 22.81
CA GLY A 551 18.02 -6.50 21.97
C GLY A 551 17.59 -7.02 20.59
N PHE A 552 18.14 -8.15 20.12
CA PHE A 552 17.73 -8.82 18.88
C PHE A 552 18.11 -10.29 18.88
N TYR A 553 17.46 -11.04 17.99
CA TYR A 553 17.83 -12.43 17.73
C TYR A 553 17.64 -12.73 16.23
N GLU A 554 18.56 -13.47 15.64
CA GLU A 554 18.47 -13.96 14.27
C GLU A 554 18.08 -15.44 14.29
N LEU A 555 16.94 -15.73 13.66
CA LEU A 555 16.51 -17.09 13.48
C LEU A 555 17.41 -17.80 12.47
N PRO A 556 17.75 -19.09 12.72
CA PRO A 556 18.40 -19.88 11.71
C PRO A 556 17.48 -20.00 10.50
N THR A 557 17.93 -19.52 9.35
CA THR A 557 17.21 -19.66 8.09
C THR A 557 17.55 -21.00 7.47
N PRO A 558 16.58 -21.92 7.32
CA PRO A 558 16.79 -23.09 6.48
C PRO A 558 17.09 -22.59 5.05
N LYS A 559 18.08 -23.18 4.39
CA LYS A 559 18.30 -22.96 2.95
C LYS A 559 17.22 -23.70 2.16
N ILE A 560 15.98 -23.26 2.29
CA ILE A 560 14.86 -23.81 1.52
C ILE A 560 14.68 -22.93 0.31
N GLU A 561 14.93 -23.50 -0.85
CA GLU A 561 14.57 -22.86 -2.11
C GLU A 561 13.11 -23.16 -2.36
N ASN A 562 12.28 -22.12 -2.30
CA ASN A 562 10.89 -22.26 -2.68
C ASN A 562 10.73 -21.97 -4.18
N ILE A 563 9.90 -22.78 -4.82
CA ILE A 563 9.47 -22.61 -6.21
C ILE A 563 7.95 -22.58 -6.21
N MET A 564 7.39 -21.44 -6.59
CA MET A 564 5.94 -21.22 -6.59
C MET A 564 5.21 -22.30 -7.38
N LEU A 565 4.19 -22.89 -6.74
CA LEU A 565 3.37 -23.97 -7.31
C LEU A 565 4.13 -25.23 -7.75
N SER A 566 5.32 -25.51 -7.21
CA SER A 566 6.12 -26.68 -7.60
C SER A 566 5.43 -28.02 -7.26
N SER A 567 4.73 -28.10 -6.15
CA SER A 567 3.96 -29.31 -5.79
C SER A 567 2.81 -29.57 -6.76
N PHE A 568 2.07 -28.53 -7.15
CA PHE A 568 1.03 -28.59 -8.18
C PHE A 568 1.62 -29.02 -9.53
N ARG A 569 2.76 -28.45 -9.93
CA ARG A 569 3.47 -28.83 -11.15
C ARG A 569 3.88 -30.30 -11.16
N LYS A 570 4.35 -30.80 -10.02
CA LYS A 570 4.80 -32.19 -9.89
C LYS A 570 3.66 -33.20 -10.05
N ASP A 571 2.51 -32.93 -9.47
CA ASP A 571 1.32 -33.80 -9.54
C ASP A 571 0.04 -32.98 -9.26
N PRO A 572 -0.64 -32.46 -10.28
CA PRO A 572 -1.83 -31.63 -10.12
C PRO A 572 -3.03 -32.39 -9.54
N ASN A 573 -3.06 -33.74 -9.67
CA ASN A 573 -4.12 -34.55 -9.10
C ASN A 573 -3.93 -34.74 -7.59
N LYS A 574 -2.68 -34.88 -7.12
CA LYS A 574 -2.35 -35.02 -5.71
C LYS A 574 -2.35 -33.67 -4.96
N PHE A 575 -1.97 -32.61 -5.64
CA PHE A 575 -1.87 -31.25 -5.10
C PHE A 575 -2.68 -30.26 -5.94
N PRO A 576 -4.01 -30.47 -6.08
CA PRO A 576 -4.84 -29.59 -6.89
C PRO A 576 -4.87 -28.17 -6.29
N LEU A 577 -5.05 -27.17 -7.13
CA LEU A 577 -5.33 -25.80 -6.67
C LEU A 577 -6.73 -25.73 -6.03
N LYS A 578 -6.95 -24.72 -5.18
CA LYS A 578 -8.27 -24.54 -4.54
C LYS A 578 -9.28 -23.79 -5.44
N THR A 579 -9.09 -23.86 -6.75
CA THR A 579 -10.07 -23.43 -7.76
C THR A 579 -11.12 -24.49 -7.97
N PRO A 580 -12.31 -24.17 -8.55
CA PRO A 580 -13.33 -25.18 -8.87
C PRO A 580 -12.83 -26.30 -9.76
N SER A 581 -11.92 -26.02 -10.69
CA SER A 581 -11.31 -27.00 -11.60
C SER A 581 -10.14 -27.79 -11.00
N GLY A 582 -9.61 -27.36 -9.88
CA GLY A 582 -8.34 -27.85 -9.33
C GLY A 582 -7.10 -27.39 -10.12
N LYS A 583 -7.27 -26.53 -11.13
CA LYS A 583 -6.25 -26.07 -12.08
C LYS A 583 -6.20 -24.54 -12.13
N ILE A 584 -5.25 -23.98 -12.88
CA ILE A 584 -5.18 -22.53 -13.19
C ILE A 584 -6.37 -22.19 -14.11
N GLU A 585 -7.17 -21.21 -13.74
CA GLU A 585 -8.33 -20.78 -14.51
C GLU A 585 -7.97 -19.63 -15.45
N ILE A 586 -7.58 -19.93 -16.68
CA ILE A 586 -7.41 -18.95 -17.76
C ILE A 586 -8.77 -18.34 -18.08
N SER A 587 -9.84 -19.15 -18.12
CA SER A 587 -11.21 -18.64 -18.05
C SER A 587 -11.88 -19.19 -16.80
N SER A 588 -12.48 -18.29 -16.00
CA SER A 588 -13.15 -18.63 -14.75
C SER A 588 -14.65 -18.64 -14.89
N LYS A 589 -15.26 -19.81 -14.74
CA LYS A 589 -16.72 -19.95 -14.71
C LYS A 589 -17.36 -19.27 -13.51
N THR A 590 -16.63 -19.14 -12.41
CA THR A 590 -17.09 -18.42 -11.21
C THR A 590 -17.26 -16.93 -11.52
N ILE A 591 -16.24 -16.28 -12.09
CA ILE A 591 -16.33 -14.86 -12.48
C ILE A 591 -17.39 -14.68 -13.59
N GLU A 592 -17.50 -15.61 -14.54
CA GLU A 592 -18.53 -15.60 -15.57
C GLU A 592 -19.94 -15.57 -14.95
N SER A 593 -20.16 -16.37 -13.89
CA SER A 593 -21.46 -16.44 -13.22
C SER A 593 -21.89 -15.14 -12.53
N PHE A 594 -20.95 -14.24 -12.22
CA PHE A 594 -21.22 -12.93 -11.65
C PHE A 594 -21.80 -11.94 -12.67
N GLN A 595 -21.70 -12.22 -13.97
CA GLN A 595 -22.23 -11.40 -15.08
C GLN A 595 -21.75 -9.94 -15.05
N LEU A 596 -20.51 -9.71 -14.62
CA LEU A 596 -19.90 -8.38 -14.54
C LEU A 596 -19.58 -7.87 -15.96
N LYS A 597 -19.86 -6.58 -16.20
CA LYS A 597 -19.55 -5.94 -17.50
C LYS A 597 -18.09 -5.47 -17.60
N ASP A 598 -17.41 -5.37 -16.51
CA ASP A 598 -16.11 -4.74 -16.35
C ASP A 598 -15.01 -5.67 -15.81
N CYS A 599 -15.34 -6.95 -15.62
CA CYS A 599 -14.42 -8.05 -15.38
C CYS A 599 -15.05 -9.33 -15.95
N LEU A 600 -14.67 -9.73 -17.17
CA LEU A 600 -15.21 -10.87 -17.88
C LEU A 600 -14.59 -12.19 -17.41
N SER A 601 -15.01 -13.31 -18.03
CA SER A 601 -14.60 -14.66 -17.62
C SER A 601 -13.13 -15.02 -17.91
N HIS A 602 -12.40 -14.21 -18.67
CA HIS A 602 -10.97 -14.38 -18.98
C HIS A 602 -10.28 -13.02 -19.13
N PRO A 603 -8.93 -12.94 -19.16
CA PRO A 603 -8.24 -11.69 -19.42
C PRO A 603 -8.74 -10.99 -20.67
N HIS A 604 -9.01 -9.70 -20.56
CA HIS A 604 -9.60 -8.91 -21.61
C HIS A 604 -9.02 -7.49 -21.63
N TRP A 605 -8.91 -6.87 -22.78
CA TRP A 605 -8.59 -5.46 -22.90
C TRP A 605 -9.83 -4.61 -22.68
N PHE A 606 -9.75 -3.72 -21.70
CA PHE A 606 -10.73 -2.66 -21.48
C PHE A 606 -10.05 -1.32 -21.60
N GLU A 607 -10.60 -0.42 -22.39
CA GLU A 607 -10.11 0.95 -22.46
C GLU A 607 -10.21 1.63 -21.08
N PRO A 608 -9.11 2.19 -20.55
CA PRO A 608 -9.16 2.90 -19.27
C PRO A 608 -10.02 4.16 -19.35
N TYR A 609 -10.60 4.57 -18.22
CA TYR A 609 -11.47 5.75 -18.14
C TYR A 609 -10.78 7.06 -18.54
N GLU A 610 -9.50 7.18 -18.22
CA GLU A 610 -8.60 8.29 -18.53
C GLU A 610 -7.26 7.72 -18.96
N TRP A 611 -6.81 7.98 -20.18
CA TRP A 611 -5.53 7.48 -20.68
C TRP A 611 -5.06 8.22 -21.93
N LEU A 612 -3.79 8.06 -22.28
CA LEU A 612 -3.15 8.78 -23.40
C LEU A 612 -3.67 8.40 -24.80
N GLY A 613 -4.42 7.31 -24.93
CA GLY A 613 -5.05 6.93 -26.20
C GLY A 613 -6.38 7.65 -26.49
N ASN A 614 -6.95 8.34 -25.50
CA ASN A 614 -8.21 9.08 -25.64
C ASN A 614 -8.14 10.43 -24.93
N ILE A 615 -7.23 11.30 -25.42
CA ILE A 615 -7.01 12.64 -24.87
C ILE A 615 -8.15 13.56 -25.31
N LYS A 616 -8.82 14.23 -24.34
CA LYS A 616 -9.83 15.26 -24.58
C LYS A 616 -9.38 16.64 -24.12
N ASN A 617 -9.22 16.84 -22.82
CA ASN A 617 -8.92 18.13 -22.21
C ASN A 617 -7.59 18.18 -21.46
N TYR A 618 -7.03 17.02 -21.13
CA TYR A 618 -5.82 16.88 -20.32
C TYR A 618 -4.86 15.94 -21.04
N SER A 619 -3.64 16.39 -21.28
CA SER A 619 -2.71 15.75 -22.21
C SER A 619 -1.62 14.93 -21.53
N LEU A 620 -1.52 14.95 -20.22
CA LEU A 620 -0.50 14.25 -19.46
C LEU A 620 -1.11 13.17 -18.56
N HIS A 621 -0.49 11.99 -18.51
CA HIS A 621 -0.87 10.93 -17.58
C HIS A 621 -0.12 11.09 -16.26
N LEU A 622 -0.86 11.18 -15.15
CA LEU A 622 -0.30 11.30 -13.81
C LEU A 622 -0.06 9.91 -13.19
N ILE A 623 1.18 9.64 -12.79
CA ILE A 623 1.55 8.51 -11.95
C ILE A 623 1.82 9.00 -10.53
N SER A 624 1.13 8.44 -9.53
CA SER A 624 1.36 8.72 -8.12
C SER A 624 2.14 7.59 -7.44
N SER A 625 3.45 7.53 -7.72
CA SER A 625 4.33 6.48 -7.19
C SER A 625 4.66 6.67 -5.71
N GLN A 626 5.20 5.61 -5.06
CA GLN A 626 5.73 5.74 -3.70
C GLN A 626 6.94 6.67 -3.67
N PRO A 627 7.05 7.52 -2.64
CA PRO A 627 8.20 8.42 -2.47
C PRO A 627 9.46 7.64 -2.06
N LYS A 628 10.63 8.25 -2.28
CA LYS A 628 11.94 7.71 -1.88
C LYS A 628 12.34 8.14 -0.47
N HIS A 629 11.89 9.31 -0.02
CA HIS A 629 12.39 10.04 1.15
C HIS A 629 11.48 9.90 2.39
N ARG A 630 10.45 9.06 2.33
CA ARG A 630 9.50 8.77 3.40
C ARG A 630 8.71 7.50 3.08
N LEU A 631 7.95 6.98 4.04
CA LEU A 631 7.00 5.91 3.78
C LEU A 631 5.57 6.47 3.72
N HIS A 632 4.95 6.46 2.55
CA HIS A 632 3.63 7.07 2.36
C HIS A 632 3.64 8.54 2.83
N SER A 633 2.81 8.89 3.83
CA SER A 633 2.82 10.20 4.50
C SER A 633 3.62 10.22 5.81
N GLN A 634 4.20 9.08 6.22
CA GLN A 634 4.99 9.01 7.45
C GLN A 634 6.35 9.67 7.24
N LEU A 635 6.73 10.54 8.15
CA LEU A 635 7.93 11.38 8.08
C LEU A 635 7.96 12.35 6.88
N ASP A 636 6.79 12.83 6.42
CA ASP A 636 6.79 13.92 5.45
C ASP A 636 7.30 15.23 6.09
N ASN A 637 7.12 15.40 7.40
CA ASN A 637 7.78 16.44 8.21
C ASN A 637 9.25 16.09 8.56
N GLY A 638 9.75 14.92 8.22
CA GLY A 638 11.14 14.51 8.48
C GLY A 638 12.15 15.22 7.57
N LEU A 639 13.37 15.39 8.07
CA LEU A 639 14.43 16.17 7.41
C LEU A 639 14.73 15.71 5.97
N ASP A 640 14.78 14.37 5.72
CA ASP A 640 15.07 13.84 4.38
C ASP A 640 13.94 14.18 3.38
N SER A 641 12.68 14.09 3.80
CA SER A 641 11.54 14.50 2.99
C SER A 641 11.55 16.01 2.73
N GLN A 642 11.77 16.84 3.77
CA GLN A 642 11.81 18.29 3.62
C GLN A 642 12.94 18.75 2.70
N ASN A 643 14.12 18.15 2.79
CA ASN A 643 15.24 18.45 1.91
C ASN A 643 15.01 18.02 0.46
N SER A 644 14.11 17.09 0.19
CA SER A 644 13.75 16.68 -1.18
C SER A 644 12.75 17.61 -1.87
N LYS A 645 12.12 18.53 -1.13
CA LYS A 645 11.11 19.46 -1.67
C LYS A 645 11.77 20.53 -2.55
N ILE A 646 11.03 20.97 -3.57
CA ILE A 646 11.39 22.12 -4.41
C ILE A 646 10.48 23.27 -4.03
N ASN A 647 11.06 24.36 -3.55
CA ASN A 647 10.30 25.50 -3.00
C ASN A 647 9.22 25.09 -1.99
N GLY A 648 9.57 24.14 -1.09
CA GLY A 648 8.69 23.61 -0.05
C GLY A 648 7.61 22.64 -0.53
N ARG A 649 7.60 22.24 -1.81
CA ARG A 649 6.57 21.38 -2.43
C ARG A 649 7.13 20.07 -2.92
N GLU A 650 6.26 19.07 -3.03
CA GLU A 650 6.61 17.79 -3.63
C GLU A 650 7.10 17.99 -5.06
N PRO A 651 8.23 17.38 -5.45
CA PRO A 651 8.71 17.44 -6.82
C PRO A 651 7.78 16.69 -7.77
N VAL A 652 7.43 17.29 -8.91
CA VAL A 652 6.81 16.60 -10.04
C VAL A 652 7.86 16.33 -11.11
N LEU A 653 8.05 15.06 -11.47
CA LEU A 653 8.95 14.67 -12.55
C LEU A 653 8.25 14.91 -13.90
N ILE A 654 8.91 15.63 -14.80
CA ILE A 654 8.37 16.08 -16.10
C ILE A 654 9.40 15.74 -17.18
N ASN A 655 8.95 15.15 -18.30
CA ASN A 655 9.84 14.95 -19.44
C ASN A 655 10.28 16.30 -20.05
N SER A 656 11.53 16.36 -20.55
CA SER A 656 12.10 17.59 -21.12
C SER A 656 11.28 18.17 -22.28
N ILE A 657 10.69 17.32 -23.12
CA ILE A 657 9.81 17.75 -24.22
C ILE A 657 8.53 18.38 -23.69
N ASP A 658 7.91 17.76 -22.68
CA ASP A 658 6.67 18.27 -22.07
C ASP A 658 6.88 19.59 -21.35
N ALA A 659 8.03 19.74 -20.69
CA ALA A 659 8.44 20.97 -20.01
C ALA A 659 8.69 22.11 -21.03
N LEU A 660 9.46 21.83 -22.10
CA LEU A 660 9.76 22.79 -23.16
C LEU A 660 8.48 23.32 -23.83
N ASN A 661 7.52 22.42 -24.13
CA ASN A 661 6.25 22.78 -24.76
C ASN A 661 5.36 23.68 -23.87
N ARG A 662 5.73 23.87 -22.59
CA ARG A 662 4.97 24.63 -21.59
C ARG A 662 5.77 25.78 -20.95
N ASP A 663 6.95 26.09 -21.51
CA ASP A 663 7.88 27.13 -20.98
C ASP A 663 8.20 26.91 -19.48
N ILE A 664 8.40 25.65 -19.06
CA ILE A 664 8.71 25.27 -17.69
C ILE A 664 10.20 24.96 -17.57
N GLU A 665 10.84 25.58 -16.57
CA GLU A 665 12.23 25.34 -16.21
C GLU A 665 12.34 24.50 -14.92
N ASN A 666 13.49 23.87 -14.74
CA ASN A 666 13.76 23.07 -13.54
C ASN A 666 13.73 23.98 -12.29
N GLY A 667 12.96 23.59 -11.28
CA GLY A 667 12.79 24.39 -10.06
C GLY A 667 11.60 25.35 -10.07
N ASP A 668 10.92 25.53 -11.20
CA ASP A 668 9.69 26.33 -11.26
C ASP A 668 8.59 25.75 -10.34
N ILE A 669 7.74 26.62 -9.81
CA ILE A 669 6.48 26.19 -9.21
C ILE A 669 5.47 26.03 -10.34
N VAL A 670 4.88 24.84 -10.41
CA VAL A 670 3.92 24.47 -11.43
C VAL A 670 2.57 24.11 -10.84
N LEU A 671 1.51 24.31 -11.62
CA LEU A 671 0.14 23.95 -11.29
C LEU A 671 -0.29 22.76 -12.16
N LEU A 672 -0.50 21.60 -11.50
CA LEU A 672 -1.17 20.45 -12.11
C LEU A 672 -2.68 20.58 -11.85
N TYR A 673 -3.50 20.29 -12.85
CA TYR A 673 -4.95 20.42 -12.69
C TYR A 673 -5.74 19.47 -13.60
N ASN A 674 -6.95 19.20 -13.17
CA ASN A 674 -8.00 18.56 -13.97
C ASN A 674 -9.39 18.97 -13.41
N ALA A 675 -10.48 18.30 -13.83
CA ALA A 675 -11.83 18.62 -13.37
C ALA A 675 -12.05 18.42 -11.86
N ARG A 676 -11.20 17.63 -11.18
CA ARG A 676 -11.33 17.31 -9.74
C ARG A 676 -10.65 18.34 -8.84
N GLY A 677 -9.57 18.96 -9.31
CA GLY A 677 -8.85 19.95 -8.50
C GLY A 677 -7.58 20.48 -9.12
N LYS A 678 -6.82 21.19 -8.30
CA LYS A 678 -5.57 21.86 -8.64
C LYS A 678 -4.51 21.60 -7.56
N VAL A 679 -3.27 21.35 -7.97
CA VAL A 679 -2.16 21.04 -7.07
C VAL A 679 -0.92 21.83 -7.48
N LEU A 680 -0.26 22.49 -6.52
CA LEU A 680 1.04 23.12 -6.73
C LEU A 680 2.15 22.09 -6.43
N ALA A 681 3.14 22.05 -7.32
CA ALA A 681 4.31 21.19 -7.18
C ALA A 681 5.58 21.92 -7.64
N GLY A 682 6.76 21.39 -7.33
CA GLY A 682 8.02 21.88 -7.83
C GLY A 682 8.47 21.11 -9.08
N ALA A 683 8.81 21.79 -10.17
CA ALA A 683 9.24 21.13 -11.41
C ALA A 683 10.61 20.48 -11.27
N ASN A 684 10.68 19.19 -11.61
CA ASN A 684 11.90 18.40 -11.74
C ASN A 684 11.93 17.80 -13.15
N ILE A 685 12.77 18.36 -14.04
CA ILE A 685 12.82 17.94 -15.43
C ILE A 685 13.79 16.77 -15.60
N SER A 686 13.36 15.71 -16.26
CA SER A 686 14.17 14.51 -16.48
C SER A 686 13.63 13.64 -17.61
N ASP A 687 14.53 13.12 -18.43
CA ASP A 687 14.21 12.13 -19.48
C ASP A 687 14.07 10.69 -18.94
N ASN A 688 14.14 10.50 -17.63
CA ASN A 688 13.82 9.21 -16.99
C ASN A 688 12.32 8.86 -17.03
N VAL A 689 11.46 9.79 -17.42
CA VAL A 689 10.05 9.57 -17.65
C VAL A 689 9.72 9.76 -19.13
N MET A 690 8.85 8.94 -19.71
CA MET A 690 8.45 9.06 -21.12
C MET A 690 7.65 10.36 -21.36
N PRO A 691 7.69 10.92 -22.57
CA PRO A 691 6.83 12.05 -22.95
C PRO A 691 5.35 11.72 -22.74
N GLY A 692 4.56 12.72 -22.34
CA GLY A 692 3.13 12.58 -22.03
C GLY A 692 2.84 12.01 -20.63
N VAL A 693 3.88 11.73 -19.82
CA VAL A 693 3.72 11.22 -18.45
C VAL A 693 4.39 12.14 -17.44
N VAL A 694 3.71 12.40 -16.33
CA VAL A 694 4.25 13.11 -15.17
C VAL A 694 4.15 12.26 -13.91
N VAL A 695 5.13 12.39 -13.01
CA VAL A 695 5.15 11.62 -11.76
C VAL A 695 5.14 12.59 -10.58
N LEU A 696 4.08 12.54 -9.79
CA LEU A 696 3.96 13.25 -8.52
C LEU A 696 3.79 12.22 -7.41
N SER A 697 4.81 12.08 -6.56
CA SER A 697 4.82 11.04 -5.54
C SER A 697 3.69 11.24 -4.52
N THR A 698 3.09 10.13 -4.10
CA THR A 698 2.07 10.15 -3.05
C THR A 698 2.66 10.50 -1.68
N GLY A 699 1.83 10.94 -0.74
CA GLY A 699 2.18 11.09 0.66
C GLY A 699 2.58 12.48 1.12
N ALA A 700 2.66 13.45 0.23
CA ALA A 700 2.70 14.86 0.65
C ALA A 700 1.47 15.16 1.53
N TRP A 701 1.68 15.78 2.69
CA TRP A 701 0.57 16.13 3.57
C TRP A 701 -0.38 17.11 2.89
N PHE A 702 -1.66 16.77 2.88
CA PHE A 702 -2.70 17.57 2.23
C PHE A 702 -2.83 18.96 2.87
N ASP A 703 -2.59 20.00 2.09
CA ASP A 703 -2.58 21.42 2.50
C ASP A 703 -3.48 22.27 1.60
N PRO A 704 -4.82 22.18 1.73
CA PRO A 704 -5.74 22.88 0.85
C PRO A 704 -5.83 24.38 1.19
N ASP A 705 -5.86 25.20 0.15
CA ASP A 705 -6.50 26.51 0.18
C ASP A 705 -7.94 26.35 -0.30
N TYR A 706 -8.88 26.50 0.62
CA TYR A 706 -10.29 26.26 0.31
C TYR A 706 -10.95 27.40 -0.48
N ASP A 707 -10.38 28.61 -0.45
CA ASP A 707 -10.92 29.77 -1.14
C ASP A 707 -10.53 29.75 -2.63
N LEU A 708 -9.29 29.43 -2.91
CA LEU A 708 -8.78 29.28 -4.28
C LEU A 708 -8.99 27.87 -4.86
N ASN A 709 -9.39 26.92 -4.02
CA ASN A 709 -9.49 25.49 -4.36
C ASN A 709 -8.18 24.94 -4.97
N ILE A 710 -7.05 25.22 -4.30
CA ILE A 710 -5.71 24.79 -4.69
C ILE A 710 -5.07 24.04 -3.52
N GLU A 711 -4.51 22.89 -3.79
CA GLU A 711 -3.63 22.16 -2.86
C GLU A 711 -2.20 22.69 -3.01
N ARG A 712 -1.58 23.12 -1.89
CA ARG A 712 -0.35 23.93 -1.88
C ARG A 712 0.93 23.12 -1.87
N HIS A 713 0.89 21.85 -1.46
CA HIS A 713 2.08 21.09 -1.04
C HIS A 713 2.48 19.97 -2.02
N GLY A 714 1.57 19.54 -2.89
CA GLY A 714 1.84 18.51 -3.90
C GLY A 714 1.20 17.15 -3.63
N ASN A 715 0.00 17.12 -3.03
CA ASN A 715 -0.72 15.86 -2.85
C ASN A 715 -1.47 15.46 -4.13
N PRO A 716 -1.02 14.39 -4.86
CA PRO A 716 -1.62 13.99 -6.13
C PRO A 716 -3.07 13.53 -6.01
N ASN A 717 -3.52 13.11 -4.82
CA ASN A 717 -4.86 12.55 -4.63
C ASN A 717 -5.98 13.59 -4.72
N VAL A 718 -5.68 14.86 -4.82
CA VAL A 718 -6.64 15.89 -5.25
C VAL A 718 -7.04 15.70 -6.72
N LEU A 719 -6.16 15.10 -7.53
CA LEU A 719 -6.31 14.93 -8.97
C LEU A 719 -6.77 13.53 -9.37
N THR A 720 -6.57 12.51 -8.52
CA THR A 720 -6.90 11.12 -8.82
C THR A 720 -8.40 10.87 -8.73
N LYS A 721 -8.90 9.89 -9.53
CA LYS A 721 -10.33 9.58 -9.60
C LYS A 721 -10.70 8.55 -8.55
N ASP A 722 -11.74 8.82 -7.77
CA ASP A 722 -12.24 7.92 -6.72
C ASP A 722 -13.33 6.98 -7.25
N ILE A 723 -12.90 5.93 -7.94
CA ILE A 723 -13.74 4.83 -8.41
C ILE A 723 -13.03 3.49 -8.16
N GLY A 724 -13.80 2.38 -8.17
CA GLY A 724 -13.25 1.03 -8.07
C GLY A 724 -12.53 0.56 -9.34
N THR A 725 -11.58 -0.37 -9.21
CA THR A 725 -10.91 -1.02 -10.34
C THR A 725 -11.91 -1.70 -11.26
N SER A 726 -12.83 -2.47 -10.69
CA SER A 726 -13.96 -3.12 -11.33
C SER A 726 -15.02 -3.47 -10.28
N SER A 727 -16.18 -3.94 -10.74
CA SER A 727 -17.23 -4.49 -9.86
C SER A 727 -16.79 -5.77 -9.13
N LEU A 728 -15.74 -6.45 -9.59
CA LEU A 728 -15.15 -7.59 -8.89
C LEU A 728 -14.37 -7.14 -7.64
N GLY A 729 -13.35 -6.29 -7.79
CA GLY A 729 -12.35 -6.03 -6.76
C GLY A 729 -12.52 -4.73 -5.99
N GLN A 730 -13.13 -3.68 -6.57
CA GLN A 730 -13.33 -2.37 -5.96
C GLN A 730 -12.04 -1.70 -5.41
N GLY A 731 -10.88 -2.10 -5.94
CA GLY A 731 -9.58 -1.53 -5.55
C GLY A 731 -9.43 -0.07 -5.96
N PRO A 732 -8.37 0.64 -5.51
CA PRO A 732 -8.13 2.04 -5.89
C PRO A 732 -7.66 2.16 -7.35
N THR A 733 -7.96 3.29 -8.00
CA THR A 733 -7.57 3.59 -9.39
C THR A 733 -6.62 4.80 -9.50
N CYS A 734 -5.75 4.98 -8.51
CA CYS A 734 -4.88 6.17 -8.43
C CYS A 734 -3.89 6.33 -9.59
N HIS A 735 -3.66 5.29 -10.39
CA HIS A 735 -2.79 5.33 -11.58
C HIS A 735 -3.56 5.47 -12.90
N THR A 736 -4.85 5.84 -12.88
CA THR A 736 -5.67 6.11 -14.06
C THR A 736 -6.17 7.54 -14.00
N THR A 737 -5.30 8.49 -14.33
CA THR A 737 -5.59 9.92 -14.16
C THR A 737 -4.91 10.73 -15.25
N LEU A 738 -5.68 11.56 -15.96
CA LEU A 738 -5.15 12.59 -16.85
C LEU A 738 -5.15 13.96 -16.15
N VAL A 739 -4.11 14.72 -16.43
CA VAL A 739 -3.91 16.07 -15.90
C VAL A 739 -3.38 16.99 -17.01
N GLU A 740 -3.48 18.28 -16.79
CA GLU A 740 -2.72 19.30 -17.50
C GLU A 740 -1.77 20.01 -16.53
N LEU A 741 -0.73 20.62 -17.07
CA LEU A 741 0.36 21.23 -16.34
C LEU A 741 0.68 22.60 -16.94
N LYS A 742 0.88 23.60 -16.10
CA LYS A 742 1.38 24.93 -16.49
C LYS A 742 2.31 25.52 -15.43
N LYS A 743 3.11 26.48 -15.79
CA LYS A 743 3.81 27.34 -14.83
C LYS A 743 2.80 28.08 -13.98
N ALA A 744 2.94 28.09 -12.66
CA ALA A 744 2.01 28.75 -11.75
C ALA A 744 2.17 30.28 -11.82
N ASN A 745 1.06 31.01 -11.84
CA ASN A 745 1.06 32.47 -11.76
C ASN A 745 1.34 32.95 -10.33
N LYS A 746 1.83 34.19 -10.17
CA LYS A 746 2.12 34.75 -8.83
C LYS A 746 0.94 34.70 -7.85
N GLU A 747 -0.27 34.85 -8.35
CA GLU A 747 -1.52 34.83 -7.56
C GLU A 747 -1.91 33.40 -7.13
N GLU A 748 -1.40 32.37 -7.83
CA GLU A 748 -1.61 30.96 -7.51
C GLU A 748 -0.57 30.42 -6.50
N ILE A 749 0.55 31.13 -6.34
CA ILE A 749 1.65 30.71 -5.46
C ILE A 749 1.38 31.20 -4.03
N MET A 750 1.20 30.25 -3.13
CA MET A 750 0.92 30.50 -1.71
C MET A 750 1.91 29.73 -0.84
N ASP A 751 2.15 30.21 0.38
CA ASP A 751 2.97 29.48 1.36
C ASP A 751 2.36 28.13 1.75
N VAL A 752 3.21 27.15 1.92
CA VAL A 752 2.83 25.85 2.50
C VAL A 752 2.57 26.05 4.00
N ASN A 753 1.38 25.66 4.47
CA ASN A 753 0.92 25.89 5.83
C ASN A 753 0.80 24.62 6.68
N ILE A 754 0.83 23.44 6.06
CA ILE A 754 0.59 22.18 6.78
C ILE A 754 1.64 21.92 7.88
N PHE A 755 2.82 22.50 7.77
CA PHE A 755 3.90 22.38 8.76
C PHE A 755 3.89 23.47 9.83
N LYS A 756 2.82 24.27 9.94
CA LYS A 756 2.59 25.21 11.04
C LYS A 756 1.62 24.58 12.04
N SER A 757 2.05 24.43 13.31
CA SER A 757 1.16 23.84 14.33
C SER A 757 -0.06 24.75 14.58
N PRO A 758 -1.28 24.22 14.63
CA PRO A 758 -2.47 24.97 15.04
C PRO A 758 -2.37 25.54 16.46
N GLU A 759 -1.56 24.95 17.33
CA GLU A 759 -1.30 25.42 18.70
C GLU A 759 -0.57 26.77 18.74
N ASN A 760 0.18 27.10 17.68
CA ASN A 760 1.00 28.33 17.60
C ASN A 760 0.36 29.44 16.74
N LEU A 761 -0.86 29.25 16.26
CA LEU A 761 -1.57 30.23 15.40
C LEU A 761 -2.42 31.24 16.20
N LYS A 762 -2.20 31.33 17.56
CA LYS A 762 -2.88 32.29 18.42
C LYS A 762 -2.08 33.57 18.59
#